data_92c81ef6a40b2b6342dd40c585103107
#
_entry.id   92c81ef6a40b2b6342dd40c585103107
#
_cell.length_a   1.000
_cell.length_b   1.000
_cell.length_c   1.000
_cell.angle_alpha   90.00
_cell.angle_beta   90.00
_cell.angle_gamma   90.00
#
_symmetry.space_group_name_H-M   'P 1'
#
loop_
_entity.id
_entity.type
_entity.pdbx_description
1 polymer ?
#
loop_
_entity_poly.entity_id
_entity_poly.type
_entity_poly.pdbx_seq_one_letter_code
_entity_poly.pdbx_strand_id
1 'polypeptide(L)'
;MSEEKDRSPSGNMGGEEKPIGAGEEQRKEGGKKKNKEGSGDGGRAELNPWPEYINTRLEMYNKLKAEHDSILAEKAEKDSKPIKVTLPDGKQVKAESWKTTPYQIACGISQGLADNTVIAKVNQVVWDLDRPLEEDCTLELLKFEDEEAQAVYWHSSAHIMGEAMERVYGGCLCYGPPIENGFYYDMYLEEGGVSSNDFSSLEALCKKIIKEKQAFERLEVKKETLLEMFKYNKFKCRILNEKVNTPTTTVYRCGPLIDLCRGPHVRHTGKIKTLKIHKNSSTYWEGKADMETLQRIYGISFPDPKMLKEWEKFQEEAKNRDHRKIGRDQELYFFHELSPGSCFFLPKGAYIYNTLIEFIRSEYRKRGFQEVVTPNIYNSRLWVTSGHWQHYSENMFSFEVEKELFALKPMNCPGHCLMFDHRPRSWRELPLRVADFGVLHRNELSGALTGLTRVRRFQQDDAHIFCAIEQIEDEIKGCLDFLRTVYSIFGFSFKLNLSTRPEKFLGDIEVWNQAEKQLENSLNEFGEKWELNPGDGAFYGPKIDIQIKDAIGRYHQCATIQLDFQLPIRFNLTFVSHDSDDKKRPVIVHRAILGSVERMIAILTENYGGKWPFWLSPRQVMVVPVGPTCDEYAQKVRQQFHDAKFMVDVDLDPGCTLNKKIRNAQLAQYNFILVIGEKEKASGTVNIRTRDNKVHGERTISETIERLQQLKQSRSKQAEEEF
;
A
#
# COMPACT_ATOMS: atom_id res chain seq x y z
N MET A 1 57.29 -25.57 13.12
CA MET A 1 57.53 -26.98 13.55
C MET A 1 56.19 -27.63 13.29
N SER A 2 56.14 -28.24 12.21
CA SER A 2 56.11 -29.64 11.76
C SER A 2 54.68 -30.18 11.85
N GLU A 3 54.13 -30.43 10.76
CA GLU A 3 54.12 -31.47 9.70
C GLU A 3 52.80 -32.25 9.76
N GLU A 4 52.03 -32.16 8.69
CA GLU A 4 51.85 -33.14 7.59
C GLU A 4 51.13 -34.45 7.99
N LYS A 5 50.10 -34.86 7.30
CA LYS A 5 49.91 -35.59 6.02
C LYS A 5 48.46 -36.01 5.88
N ASP A 6 47.80 -35.69 4.84
CA ASP A 6 47.61 -36.40 3.55
C ASP A 6 46.87 -37.76 3.58
N ARG A 7 45.73 -37.82 2.86
CA ARG A 7 45.41 -38.86 1.85
C ARG A 7 43.95 -38.86 1.40
N SER A 8 43.77 -38.51 0.15
CA SER A 8 42.67 -39.02 -0.69
C SER A 8 42.97 -40.47 -1.09
N PRO A 9 42.01 -41.28 -1.60
CA PRO A 9 41.84 -41.45 -3.04
C PRO A 9 40.36 -41.62 -3.50
N SER A 10 39.94 -41.05 -4.62
CA SER A 10 39.91 -41.49 -6.03
C SER A 10 39.09 -42.76 -6.35
N GLY A 11 38.26 -42.65 -7.38
CA GLY A 11 37.66 -43.70 -8.20
C GLY A 11 36.29 -43.30 -8.68
N ASN A 12 36.04 -42.76 -9.76
CA ASN A 12 36.21 -42.92 -11.21
C ASN A 12 35.26 -43.94 -11.84
N MET A 13 34.72 -43.49 -12.96
CA MET A 13 34.10 -44.16 -14.12
C MET A 13 32.57 -44.26 -14.08
N GLY A 14 31.84 -43.91 -15.11
CA GLY A 14 32.12 -43.59 -16.50
C GLY A 14 30.86 -43.75 -17.29
N GLY A 15 30.68 -42.89 -18.24
CA GLY A 15 30.32 -43.06 -19.63
C GLY A 15 28.85 -43.49 -19.87
N GLU A 16 28.14 -43.06 -20.84
CA GLU A 16 28.42 -42.70 -22.23
C GLU A 16 27.24 -41.92 -22.83
N GLU A 17 27.61 -41.08 -23.75
CA GLU A 17 26.72 -40.38 -24.70
C GLU A 17 26.28 -41.28 -25.87
N LYS A 18 25.14 -40.93 -26.48
CA LYS A 18 24.91 -40.60 -27.92
C LYS A 18 23.63 -41.22 -28.53
N PRO A 19 23.26 -40.85 -29.75
CA PRO A 19 22.50 -39.62 -30.09
C PRO A 19 21.34 -39.88 -31.12
N ILE A 20 20.58 -38.80 -31.40
CA ILE A 20 19.96 -38.38 -32.68
C ILE A 20 19.32 -39.42 -33.63
N GLY A 21 18.08 -39.11 -34.00
CA GLY A 21 17.45 -39.64 -35.21
C GLY A 21 16.25 -38.80 -35.64
N ALA A 22 16.44 -37.99 -36.67
CA ALA A 22 15.39 -37.30 -37.40
C ALA A 22 14.68 -38.25 -38.38
N GLY A 23 13.41 -38.00 -38.69
CA GLY A 23 12.69 -38.72 -39.72
C GLY A 23 11.37 -38.03 -40.07
N GLU A 24 11.32 -37.54 -41.29
CA GLU A 24 10.26 -36.77 -41.94
C GLU A 24 8.99 -37.55 -42.28
N GLU A 25 7.91 -36.74 -42.40
CA GLU A 25 6.77 -36.79 -43.33
C GLU A 25 5.96 -38.06 -43.53
N GLN A 26 4.63 -37.92 -43.40
CA GLN A 26 3.69 -37.98 -44.53
C GLN A 26 2.25 -37.62 -44.15
N ARG A 27 1.70 -36.70 -44.94
CA ARG A 27 0.27 -36.33 -45.04
C ARG A 27 -0.61 -37.53 -45.34
N LYS A 28 -1.81 -37.58 -44.74
CA LYS A 28 -3.06 -37.95 -45.43
C LYS A 28 -4.29 -37.28 -44.81
N GLU A 29 -5.07 -36.63 -45.64
CA GLU A 29 -6.37 -36.06 -45.42
C GLU A 29 -7.40 -37.13 -45.06
N GLY A 30 -8.36 -36.73 -44.21
CA GLY A 30 -9.53 -37.52 -43.90
C GLY A 30 -10.50 -36.72 -43.03
N GLY A 31 -11.40 -35.97 -43.65
CA GLY A 31 -12.41 -35.18 -42.95
C GLY A 31 -13.39 -36.01 -42.17
N LYS A 32 -13.65 -35.62 -40.92
CA LYS A 32 -14.88 -35.95 -40.18
C LYS A 32 -15.28 -34.74 -39.34
N LYS A 33 -16.48 -34.27 -39.60
CA LYS A 33 -17.22 -33.28 -38.80
C LYS A 33 -17.15 -33.66 -37.35
N LYS A 34 -16.52 -32.80 -36.52
CA LYS A 34 -16.71 -32.85 -35.06
C LYS A 34 -17.74 -31.81 -34.65
N ASN A 35 -18.76 -32.29 -34.00
CA ASN A 35 -19.74 -31.51 -33.25
C ASN A 35 -19.00 -30.55 -32.31
N LYS A 36 -19.45 -29.30 -32.30
CA LYS A 36 -19.13 -28.34 -31.26
C LYS A 36 -19.76 -28.79 -29.96
N GLU A 37 -19.04 -29.53 -29.14
CA GLU A 37 -19.30 -29.59 -27.72
C GLU A 37 -18.61 -28.35 -27.10
N GLY A 38 -19.41 -27.65 -26.27
CA GLY A 38 -18.97 -26.42 -25.62
C GLY A 38 -17.72 -26.61 -24.78
N SER A 39 -16.79 -25.70 -24.86
CA SER A 39 -15.71 -25.56 -23.93
C SER A 39 -16.31 -25.22 -22.55
N GLY A 40 -16.44 -26.25 -21.71
CA GLY A 40 -16.79 -26.11 -20.32
C GLY A 40 -15.68 -25.33 -19.62
N ASP A 41 -16.03 -24.20 -19.05
CA ASP A 41 -15.23 -23.43 -18.13
C ASP A 41 -14.89 -24.35 -16.93
N GLY A 42 -13.61 -24.58 -16.68
CA GLY A 42 -13.11 -25.61 -15.75
C GLY A 42 -13.26 -25.28 -14.24
N GLY A 43 -14.20 -24.42 -13.84
CA GLY A 43 -14.46 -24.06 -12.46
C GLY A 43 -15.32 -25.08 -11.69
N ARG A 44 -15.21 -25.08 -10.36
CA ARG A 44 -16.04 -25.96 -9.50
C ARG A 44 -17.52 -25.64 -9.65
N ALA A 45 -18.33 -26.70 -9.79
CA ALA A 45 -19.79 -26.60 -9.81
C ALA A 45 -20.36 -26.47 -8.40
N GLU A 46 -21.58 -25.96 -8.32
CA GLU A 46 -22.38 -25.95 -7.09
C GLU A 46 -22.62 -27.38 -6.58
N LEU A 47 -22.47 -27.57 -5.27
CA LEU A 47 -22.70 -28.87 -4.62
C LEU A 47 -24.20 -29.30 -4.73
N ASN A 48 -24.43 -30.54 -5.03
CA ASN A 48 -25.78 -31.11 -5.08
C ASN A 48 -25.76 -32.53 -4.51
N PRO A 49 -26.38 -32.80 -3.33
CA PRO A 49 -27.11 -31.83 -2.48
C PRO A 49 -26.20 -30.83 -1.78
N TRP A 50 -26.76 -29.72 -1.30
CA TRP A 50 -26.04 -28.77 -0.43
C TRP A 50 -25.63 -29.44 0.87
N PRO A 51 -24.63 -28.91 1.58
CA PRO A 51 -24.28 -29.37 2.91
C PRO A 51 -25.46 -29.37 3.86
N GLU A 52 -25.63 -30.45 4.64
CA GLU A 52 -26.77 -30.66 5.52
C GLU A 52 -26.97 -29.55 6.55
N TYR A 53 -25.88 -28.94 7.00
CA TYR A 53 -25.95 -27.85 7.99
C TYR A 53 -26.72 -26.62 7.48
N ILE A 54 -26.78 -26.39 6.17
CA ILE A 54 -27.54 -25.28 5.57
C ILE A 54 -29.03 -25.44 5.86
N ASN A 55 -29.58 -26.64 5.64
CA ASN A 55 -30.98 -26.91 5.88
C ASN A 55 -31.32 -26.87 7.38
N THR A 56 -30.46 -27.47 8.21
CA THR A 56 -30.67 -27.54 9.67
C THR A 56 -30.72 -26.14 10.28
N ARG A 57 -29.79 -25.26 9.93
CA ARG A 57 -29.77 -23.87 10.45
C ARG A 57 -30.95 -23.06 9.92
N LEU A 58 -31.37 -23.28 8.66
CA LEU A 58 -32.54 -22.62 8.09
C LEU A 58 -33.83 -22.96 8.86
N GLU A 59 -34.03 -24.20 9.20
CA GLU A 59 -35.20 -24.65 9.99
C GLU A 59 -35.22 -23.96 11.36
N MET A 60 -34.07 -23.93 12.05
CA MET A 60 -33.93 -23.22 13.33
C MET A 60 -34.20 -21.72 13.18
N TYR A 61 -33.61 -21.10 12.18
CA TYR A 61 -33.80 -19.65 11.92
C TYR A 61 -35.28 -19.34 11.62
N ASN A 62 -35.92 -20.07 10.75
CA ASN A 62 -37.32 -19.82 10.37
C ASN A 62 -38.28 -19.91 11.58
N LYS A 63 -38.04 -20.84 12.49
CA LYS A 63 -38.82 -20.95 13.74
C LYS A 63 -38.59 -19.71 14.62
N LEU A 64 -37.35 -19.33 14.88
CA LEU A 64 -37.00 -18.16 15.69
C LEU A 64 -37.52 -16.85 15.07
N LYS A 65 -37.45 -16.74 13.74
CA LYS A 65 -37.95 -15.58 13.00
C LYS A 65 -39.46 -15.41 13.13
N ALA A 66 -40.20 -16.49 13.03
CA ALA A 66 -41.67 -16.48 13.20
C ALA A 66 -42.07 -16.01 14.62
N GLU A 67 -41.37 -16.49 15.66
CA GLU A 67 -41.55 -16.05 17.04
C GLU A 67 -41.25 -14.54 17.20
N HIS A 68 -40.13 -14.09 16.65
CA HIS A 68 -39.71 -12.68 16.69
C HIS A 68 -40.69 -11.77 15.95
N ASP A 69 -41.17 -12.17 14.76
CA ASP A 69 -42.10 -11.36 13.98
C ASP A 69 -43.45 -11.22 14.69
N SER A 70 -43.88 -12.26 15.42
CA SER A 70 -45.09 -12.20 16.27
C SER A 70 -44.91 -11.16 17.40
N ILE A 71 -43.74 -11.10 18.04
CA ILE A 71 -43.43 -10.13 19.08
C ILE A 71 -43.38 -8.69 18.51
N LEU A 72 -42.80 -8.51 17.33
CA LEU A 72 -42.78 -7.20 16.66
C LEU A 72 -44.18 -6.73 16.26
N ALA A 73 -45.02 -7.62 15.77
CA ALA A 73 -46.41 -7.33 15.44
C ALA A 73 -47.21 -6.90 16.69
N GLU A 74 -47.03 -7.59 17.83
CA GLU A 74 -47.62 -7.19 19.10
C GLU A 74 -47.16 -5.82 19.58
N LYS A 75 -45.86 -5.50 19.47
CA LYS A 75 -45.32 -4.19 19.78
C LYS A 75 -45.89 -3.10 18.85
N ALA A 76 -46.03 -3.39 17.57
CA ALA A 76 -46.62 -2.47 16.62
C ALA A 76 -48.10 -2.19 16.91
N GLU A 77 -48.84 -3.12 17.51
CA GLU A 77 -50.23 -2.90 17.92
C GLU A 77 -50.36 -2.17 19.27
N LYS A 78 -49.57 -2.59 20.27
CA LYS A 78 -49.71 -2.13 21.66
C LYS A 78 -48.87 -0.91 22.04
N ASP A 79 -47.66 -0.79 21.48
CA ASP A 79 -46.63 0.18 21.89
C ASP A 79 -46.40 1.27 20.84
N SER A 80 -47.11 1.27 19.72
CA SER A 80 -46.94 2.27 18.67
C SER A 80 -47.41 3.66 19.15
N LYS A 81 -46.55 4.64 18.96
CA LYS A 81 -46.79 6.07 19.30
C LYS A 81 -46.38 6.93 18.12
N PRO A 82 -47.06 8.11 17.95
CA PRO A 82 -46.54 9.12 17.01
C PRO A 82 -45.14 9.56 17.40
N ILE A 83 -44.22 9.59 16.47
CA ILE A 83 -42.84 10.02 16.64
C ILE A 83 -42.51 11.10 15.60
N LYS A 84 -41.50 11.91 15.91
CA LYS A 84 -40.94 12.92 15.02
C LYS A 84 -39.58 12.48 14.49
N VAL A 85 -39.45 12.48 13.19
CA VAL A 85 -38.20 12.17 12.51
C VAL A 85 -37.66 13.45 11.90
N THR A 86 -36.49 13.91 12.35
CA THR A 86 -35.83 15.11 11.87
C THR A 86 -34.84 14.76 10.77
N LEU A 87 -35.01 15.35 9.60
CA LEU A 87 -34.12 15.21 8.45
C LEU A 87 -32.94 16.19 8.52
N PRO A 88 -31.88 16.01 7.76
CA PRO A 88 -30.68 16.88 7.76
C PRO A 88 -30.98 18.34 7.41
N ASP A 89 -32.05 18.61 6.63
CA ASP A 89 -32.52 19.96 6.27
C ASP A 89 -33.38 20.61 7.35
N GLY A 90 -33.53 19.96 8.51
CA GLY A 90 -34.33 20.43 9.65
C GLY A 90 -35.83 20.13 9.51
N LYS A 91 -36.30 19.56 8.40
CA LYS A 91 -37.70 19.17 8.26
C LYS A 91 -38.07 18.02 9.20
N GLN A 92 -39.24 18.09 9.77
CA GLN A 92 -39.78 17.03 10.59
C GLN A 92 -40.84 16.22 9.83
N VAL A 93 -40.64 14.93 9.81
CA VAL A 93 -41.57 13.96 9.24
C VAL A 93 -42.33 13.27 10.40
N LYS A 94 -43.64 13.18 10.31
CA LYS A 94 -44.44 12.40 11.26
C LYS A 94 -44.34 10.93 10.91
N ALA A 95 -44.08 10.11 11.90
CA ALA A 95 -43.97 8.66 11.78
C ALA A 95 -44.61 7.98 12.99
N GLU A 96 -44.73 6.65 12.96
CA GLU A 96 -45.21 5.85 14.07
C GLU A 96 -44.09 4.89 14.51
N SER A 97 -43.81 4.83 15.82
CA SER A 97 -42.83 3.90 16.38
C SER A 97 -43.25 2.45 16.13
N TRP A 98 -42.26 1.57 15.90
CA TRP A 98 -42.43 0.14 15.61
C TRP A 98 -43.16 -0.20 14.31
N LYS A 99 -43.58 0.81 13.51
CA LYS A 99 -44.24 0.64 12.22
C LYS A 99 -43.50 1.27 11.06
N THR A 100 -43.16 2.55 11.19
CA THR A 100 -42.56 3.32 10.10
C THR A 100 -41.10 2.96 9.94
N THR A 101 -40.67 2.66 8.73
CA THR A 101 -39.27 2.36 8.38
C THR A 101 -38.59 3.53 7.68
N PRO A 102 -37.26 3.65 7.75
CA PRO A 102 -36.50 4.62 6.97
C PRO A 102 -36.79 4.56 5.47
N TYR A 103 -36.98 3.37 4.93
CA TYR A 103 -37.32 3.21 3.50
C TYR A 103 -38.67 3.83 3.14
N GLN A 104 -39.69 3.67 3.98
CA GLN A 104 -40.99 4.30 3.76
C GLN A 104 -40.91 5.82 3.78
N ILE A 105 -40.08 6.38 4.66
CA ILE A 105 -39.82 7.82 4.70
C ILE A 105 -39.10 8.27 3.40
N ALA A 106 -38.10 7.52 2.96
CA ALA A 106 -37.42 7.81 1.70
C ALA A 106 -38.37 7.77 0.50
N CYS A 107 -39.27 6.79 0.41
CA CYS A 107 -40.31 6.72 -0.61
C CYS A 107 -41.27 7.92 -0.56
N GLY A 108 -41.62 8.37 0.64
CA GLY A 108 -42.47 9.56 0.83
C GLY A 108 -41.81 10.85 0.35
N ILE A 109 -40.48 10.92 0.32
CA ILE A 109 -39.73 12.07 -0.24
C ILE A 109 -39.64 11.93 -1.77
N SER A 110 -39.05 10.85 -2.26
CA SER A 110 -39.06 10.49 -3.68
C SER A 110 -38.64 9.04 -3.91
N GLN A 111 -39.19 8.40 -4.93
CA GLN A 111 -38.84 7.05 -5.31
C GLN A 111 -37.35 6.94 -5.75
N GLY A 112 -36.85 7.97 -6.45
CA GLY A 112 -35.43 8.02 -6.84
C GLY A 112 -34.46 8.07 -5.67
N LEU A 113 -34.84 8.78 -4.59
CA LEU A 113 -34.05 8.79 -3.35
C LEU A 113 -34.07 7.40 -2.69
N ALA A 114 -35.25 6.81 -2.55
CA ALA A 114 -35.40 5.47 -1.96
C ALA A 114 -34.60 4.39 -2.72
N ASP A 115 -34.57 4.48 -4.05
CA ASP A 115 -33.86 3.53 -4.90
C ASP A 115 -32.34 3.69 -4.82
N ASN A 116 -31.83 4.91 -4.64
CA ASN A 116 -30.41 5.22 -4.54
C ASN A 116 -29.86 5.14 -3.12
N THR A 117 -30.74 5.12 -2.10
CA THR A 117 -30.29 4.97 -0.71
C THR A 117 -29.79 3.55 -0.45
N VAL A 118 -28.59 3.46 0.11
CA VAL A 118 -27.95 2.19 0.50
C VAL A 118 -28.37 1.80 1.90
N ILE A 119 -28.27 2.75 2.84
CA ILE A 119 -28.53 2.52 4.27
C ILE A 119 -29.02 3.80 4.93
N ALA A 120 -29.68 3.68 6.09
CA ALA A 120 -30.04 4.80 6.92
C ALA A 120 -29.04 5.02 8.06
N LYS A 121 -29.05 6.24 8.61
CA LYS A 121 -28.34 6.59 9.84
C LYS A 121 -29.34 7.22 10.79
N VAL A 122 -29.60 6.57 11.92
CA VAL A 122 -30.58 6.96 12.93
C VAL A 122 -29.82 7.35 14.20
N ASN A 123 -29.99 8.58 14.66
CA ASN A 123 -29.26 9.11 15.83
C ASN A 123 -27.74 8.82 15.75
N GLN A 124 -27.13 9.09 14.59
CA GLN A 124 -25.71 8.86 14.28
C GLN A 124 -25.29 7.36 14.24
N VAL A 125 -26.21 6.42 14.25
CA VAL A 125 -25.94 4.98 14.14
C VAL A 125 -26.52 4.45 12.83
N VAL A 126 -25.71 3.68 12.09
CA VAL A 126 -26.13 3.03 10.84
C VAL A 126 -27.27 2.02 11.13
N TRP A 127 -28.29 2.03 10.28
CA TRP A 127 -29.56 1.37 10.52
C TRP A 127 -30.14 0.75 9.25
N ASP A 128 -30.68 -0.46 9.37
CA ASP A 128 -31.33 -1.13 8.24
C ASP A 128 -32.54 -0.31 7.72
N LEU A 129 -32.65 -0.18 6.40
CA LEU A 129 -33.75 0.57 5.79
C LEU A 129 -35.15 -0.01 6.08
N ASP A 130 -35.24 -1.30 6.29
CA ASP A 130 -36.50 -1.99 6.59
C ASP A 130 -36.73 -2.24 8.11
N ARG A 131 -35.83 -1.78 8.97
CA ARG A 131 -35.99 -1.86 10.42
C ARG A 131 -36.85 -0.69 10.91
N PRO A 132 -38.01 -0.94 11.59
CA PRO A 132 -38.84 0.15 12.10
C PRO A 132 -38.11 1.08 13.04
N LEU A 133 -38.47 2.36 13.00
CA LEU A 133 -38.01 3.38 13.95
C LEU A 133 -38.70 3.15 15.31
N GLU A 134 -37.99 3.43 16.40
CA GLU A 134 -38.43 3.06 17.75
C GLU A 134 -38.87 4.29 18.56
N GLU A 135 -38.31 5.47 18.30
CA GLU A 135 -38.52 6.72 19.05
C GLU A 135 -38.28 7.95 18.19
N ASP A 136 -38.45 9.12 18.75
CA ASP A 136 -38.05 10.40 18.12
C ASP A 136 -36.59 10.35 17.75
N CYS A 137 -36.24 10.66 16.50
CA CYS A 137 -34.89 10.49 16.02
C CYS A 137 -34.49 11.48 14.91
N THR A 138 -33.19 11.57 14.67
CA THR A 138 -32.62 12.14 13.44
C THR A 138 -32.44 11.05 12.43
N LEU A 139 -32.68 11.32 11.15
CA LEU A 139 -32.57 10.35 10.07
C LEU A 139 -31.76 10.96 8.91
N GLU A 140 -30.71 10.28 8.54
CA GLU A 140 -29.94 10.54 7.33
C GLU A 140 -30.06 9.34 6.38
N LEU A 141 -30.17 9.60 5.07
CA LEU A 141 -30.28 8.58 4.04
C LEU A 141 -28.99 8.59 3.22
N LEU A 142 -28.14 7.59 3.47
CA LEU A 142 -26.78 7.53 2.93
C LEU A 142 -26.78 6.80 1.56
N LYS A 143 -25.97 7.31 0.65
CA LYS A 143 -25.74 6.76 -0.69
C LYS A 143 -24.38 6.07 -0.78
N PHE A 144 -24.11 5.43 -1.92
CA PHE A 144 -22.84 4.69 -2.12
C PHE A 144 -21.58 5.55 -2.00
N GLU A 145 -21.68 6.85 -2.27
CA GLU A 145 -20.57 7.80 -2.17
C GLU A 145 -20.17 8.10 -0.72
N ASP A 146 -21.08 7.83 0.23
CA ASP A 146 -20.82 7.98 1.66
C ASP A 146 -20.04 6.77 2.18
N GLU A 147 -18.95 6.99 2.90
CA GLU A 147 -18.03 5.95 3.35
C GLU A 147 -18.72 4.84 4.17
N GLU A 148 -19.60 5.22 5.09
CA GLU A 148 -20.36 4.28 5.91
C GLU A 148 -21.31 3.40 5.07
N ALA A 149 -21.95 3.99 4.07
CA ALA A 149 -22.83 3.28 3.15
C ALA A 149 -22.05 2.36 2.21
N GLN A 150 -20.89 2.80 1.75
CA GLN A 150 -20.00 1.98 0.93
C GLN A 150 -19.51 0.74 1.70
N ALA A 151 -19.15 0.90 2.97
CA ALA A 151 -18.78 -0.22 3.85
C ALA A 151 -19.93 -1.23 4.01
N VAL A 152 -21.16 -0.76 4.23
CA VAL A 152 -22.36 -1.61 4.30
C VAL A 152 -22.63 -2.33 2.96
N TYR A 153 -22.48 -1.63 1.85
CA TYR A 153 -22.66 -2.18 0.52
C TYR A 153 -21.69 -3.34 0.25
N TRP A 154 -20.42 -3.15 0.58
CA TRP A 154 -19.39 -4.18 0.43
C TRP A 154 -19.53 -5.31 1.43
N HIS A 155 -19.92 -5.02 2.67
CA HIS A 155 -20.24 -6.05 3.66
C HIS A 155 -21.40 -6.93 3.20
N SER A 156 -22.45 -6.34 2.64
CA SER A 156 -23.56 -7.11 2.06
C SER A 156 -23.14 -7.94 0.85
N SER A 157 -22.23 -7.42 0.03
CA SER A 157 -21.64 -8.15 -1.09
C SER A 157 -20.77 -9.32 -0.62
N ALA A 158 -20.09 -9.20 0.52
CA ALA A 158 -19.36 -10.29 1.15
C ALA A 158 -20.28 -11.45 1.52
N HIS A 159 -21.50 -11.17 2.02
CA HIS A 159 -22.50 -12.22 2.30
C HIS A 159 -22.98 -12.93 1.02
N ILE A 160 -23.16 -12.21 -0.08
CA ILE A 160 -23.49 -12.84 -1.38
C ILE A 160 -22.38 -13.80 -1.81
N MET A 161 -21.12 -13.37 -1.72
CA MET A 161 -19.97 -14.21 -2.02
C MET A 161 -19.85 -15.37 -1.03
N GLY A 162 -20.10 -15.14 0.26
CA GLY A 162 -20.10 -16.18 1.30
C GLY A 162 -21.15 -17.27 1.04
N GLU A 163 -22.37 -16.90 0.62
CA GLU A 163 -23.39 -17.86 0.19
C GLU A 163 -22.90 -18.70 -0.98
N ALA A 164 -22.30 -18.06 -1.99
CA ALA A 164 -21.74 -18.78 -3.13
C ALA A 164 -20.61 -19.73 -2.71
N MET A 165 -19.74 -19.29 -1.80
CA MET A 165 -18.65 -20.11 -1.27
C MET A 165 -19.15 -21.34 -0.51
N GLU A 166 -20.16 -21.21 0.34
CA GLU A 166 -20.78 -22.36 1.03
C GLU A 166 -21.39 -23.37 0.04
N ARG A 167 -22.06 -22.86 -0.99
CA ARG A 167 -22.75 -23.70 -1.99
C ARG A 167 -21.78 -24.44 -2.92
N VAL A 168 -20.56 -23.90 -3.11
CA VAL A 168 -19.53 -24.50 -3.98
C VAL A 168 -18.54 -25.36 -3.21
N TYR A 169 -18.09 -24.91 -2.05
CA TYR A 169 -17.02 -25.57 -1.29
C TYR A 169 -17.51 -26.37 -0.08
N GLY A 170 -18.63 -25.98 0.53
CA GLY A 170 -19.18 -26.65 1.71
C GLY A 170 -18.32 -26.50 2.97
N GLY A 171 -17.42 -25.52 3.01
CA GLY A 171 -16.55 -25.28 4.16
C GLY A 171 -17.18 -24.41 5.25
N CYS A 172 -16.37 -24.06 6.25
CA CYS A 172 -16.79 -23.20 7.36
C CYS A 172 -16.45 -21.74 7.08
N LEU A 173 -17.46 -20.88 6.94
CA LEU A 173 -17.28 -19.44 6.82
C LEU A 173 -16.76 -18.84 8.14
N CYS A 174 -15.77 -17.96 8.08
CA CYS A 174 -15.14 -17.31 9.23
C CYS A 174 -15.53 -15.84 9.32
N TYR A 175 -14.80 -14.96 8.63
CA TYR A 175 -15.01 -13.51 8.60
C TYR A 175 -15.21 -12.99 7.18
N GLY A 176 -16.15 -12.06 7.01
CA GLY A 176 -16.43 -11.40 5.73
C GLY A 176 -16.56 -9.88 5.86
N PRO A 177 -15.51 -9.16 6.28
CA PRO A 177 -15.59 -7.71 6.46
C PRO A 177 -15.44 -6.95 5.14
N PRO A 178 -15.97 -5.72 5.10
CA PRO A 178 -15.53 -4.74 4.11
C PRO A 178 -14.07 -4.33 4.40
N ILE A 179 -13.37 -3.89 3.35
CA ILE A 179 -12.04 -3.31 3.42
C ILE A 179 -12.05 -1.97 2.68
N GLU A 180 -10.96 -1.22 2.72
CA GLU A 180 -10.85 0.10 2.07
C GLU A 180 -11.29 0.10 0.59
N ASN A 181 -11.01 -0.99 -0.13
CA ASN A 181 -11.38 -1.15 -1.54
C ASN A 181 -11.98 -2.54 -1.80
N GLY A 182 -13.23 -2.72 -1.46
CA GLY A 182 -13.95 -3.98 -1.65
C GLY A 182 -14.19 -4.74 -0.35
N PHE A 183 -14.13 -6.05 -0.43
CA PHE A 183 -14.40 -6.96 0.68
C PHE A 183 -13.65 -8.27 0.49
N TYR A 184 -13.57 -9.07 1.55
CA TYR A 184 -13.16 -10.47 1.45
C TYR A 184 -14.05 -11.37 2.30
N TYR A 185 -13.94 -12.67 2.07
CA TYR A 185 -14.47 -13.68 2.98
C TYR A 185 -13.43 -14.78 3.21
N ASP A 186 -13.27 -15.17 4.48
CA ASP A 186 -12.41 -16.26 4.91
C ASP A 186 -13.24 -17.53 5.12
N MET A 187 -12.76 -18.63 4.56
CA MET A 187 -13.35 -19.95 4.69
C MET A 187 -12.30 -20.98 5.10
N TYR A 188 -12.65 -21.82 6.03
CA TYR A 188 -11.86 -23.01 6.37
C TYR A 188 -12.34 -24.20 5.51
N LEU A 189 -11.38 -24.87 4.89
CA LEU A 189 -11.60 -26.13 4.15
C LEU A 189 -10.74 -27.20 4.79
N GLU A 190 -11.33 -28.38 5.06
CA GLU A 190 -10.57 -29.52 5.60
C GLU A 190 -9.60 -30.07 4.56
N GLU A 191 -10.03 -30.15 3.32
CA GLU A 191 -9.22 -30.60 2.20
C GLU A 191 -9.31 -29.66 1.01
N GLY A 192 -8.21 -29.54 0.28
CA GLY A 192 -8.14 -28.73 -0.94
C GLY A 192 -7.94 -27.24 -0.68
N GLY A 193 -8.11 -26.45 -1.72
CA GLY A 193 -7.94 -24.99 -1.70
C GLY A 193 -8.80 -24.32 -2.77
N VAL A 194 -8.80 -22.99 -2.76
CA VAL A 194 -9.46 -22.16 -3.75
C VAL A 194 -8.50 -21.87 -4.90
N SER A 195 -8.94 -22.10 -6.14
CA SER A 195 -8.22 -21.76 -7.34
C SER A 195 -8.81 -20.52 -8.02
N SER A 196 -7.98 -19.73 -8.70
CA SER A 196 -8.47 -18.64 -9.55
C SER A 196 -9.35 -19.14 -10.71
N ASN A 197 -9.26 -20.42 -11.07
CA ASN A 197 -10.14 -21.04 -12.06
C ASN A 197 -11.59 -21.14 -11.60
N ASP A 198 -11.83 -21.06 -10.29
CA ASP A 198 -13.17 -21.11 -9.71
C ASP A 198 -13.88 -19.74 -9.75
N PHE A 199 -13.17 -18.64 -10.05
CA PHE A 199 -13.74 -17.28 -9.96
C PHE A 199 -14.92 -17.07 -10.89
N SER A 200 -14.85 -17.55 -12.13
CA SER A 200 -15.95 -17.41 -13.10
C SER A 200 -17.20 -18.11 -12.64
N SER A 201 -17.10 -19.31 -12.09
CA SER A 201 -18.25 -20.09 -11.58
C SER A 201 -18.85 -19.46 -10.31
N LEU A 202 -18.00 -18.97 -9.39
CA LEU A 202 -18.43 -18.23 -8.21
C LEU A 202 -19.15 -16.93 -8.59
N GLU A 203 -18.61 -16.15 -9.54
CA GLU A 203 -19.25 -14.92 -10.04
C GLU A 203 -20.60 -15.21 -10.70
N ALA A 204 -20.71 -16.30 -11.47
CA ALA A 204 -21.96 -16.71 -12.09
C ALA A 204 -23.03 -17.04 -11.02
N LEU A 205 -22.63 -17.70 -9.95
CA LEU A 205 -23.52 -18.01 -8.83
C LEU A 205 -23.89 -16.73 -8.04
N CYS A 206 -22.95 -15.82 -7.80
CA CYS A 206 -23.24 -14.51 -7.21
C CYS A 206 -24.27 -13.72 -8.06
N LYS A 207 -24.11 -13.72 -9.38
CA LYS A 207 -25.09 -13.09 -10.30
C LYS A 207 -26.49 -13.71 -10.20
N LYS A 208 -26.57 -15.03 -10.00
CA LYS A 208 -27.85 -15.72 -9.76
C LYS A 208 -28.48 -15.25 -8.46
N ILE A 209 -27.73 -15.25 -7.36
CA ILE A 209 -28.16 -14.78 -6.04
C ILE A 209 -28.65 -13.31 -6.10
N ILE A 210 -27.93 -12.44 -6.80
CA ILE A 210 -28.33 -11.04 -7.02
C ILE A 210 -29.68 -10.95 -7.73
N LYS A 211 -29.90 -11.75 -8.78
CA LYS A 211 -31.17 -11.79 -9.54
C LYS A 211 -32.35 -12.27 -8.72
N GLU A 212 -32.11 -13.14 -7.76
CA GLU A 212 -33.12 -13.68 -6.86
C GLU A 212 -33.67 -12.62 -5.89
N LYS A 213 -32.99 -11.50 -5.73
CA LYS A 213 -33.37 -10.38 -4.83
C LYS A 213 -33.65 -10.86 -3.41
N GLN A 214 -32.79 -11.73 -2.88
CA GLN A 214 -32.92 -12.27 -1.52
C GLN A 214 -32.83 -11.12 -0.50
N ALA A 215 -33.79 -11.05 0.42
CA ALA A 215 -33.82 -10.06 1.49
C ALA A 215 -32.70 -10.33 2.51
N PHE A 216 -32.13 -9.25 3.09
CA PHE A 216 -31.31 -9.35 4.29
C PHE A 216 -32.21 -9.19 5.51
N GLU A 217 -32.38 -10.27 6.26
CA GLU A 217 -33.31 -10.34 7.39
C GLU A 217 -32.54 -10.41 8.70
N ARG A 218 -32.72 -9.38 9.54
CA ARG A 218 -32.08 -9.27 10.87
C ARG A 218 -32.87 -10.08 11.90
N LEU A 219 -32.14 -10.79 12.76
CA LEU A 219 -32.71 -11.48 13.91
C LEU A 219 -31.78 -11.39 15.10
N GLU A 220 -32.30 -10.98 16.25
CA GLU A 220 -31.60 -11.01 17.52
C GLU A 220 -31.90 -12.32 18.26
N VAL A 221 -30.85 -13.04 18.64
CA VAL A 221 -30.93 -14.40 19.18
C VAL A 221 -30.04 -14.55 20.41
N LYS A 222 -30.47 -15.39 21.36
CA LYS A 222 -29.65 -15.73 22.54
C LYS A 222 -28.39 -16.46 22.14
N LYS A 223 -27.31 -16.19 22.84
CA LYS A 223 -25.96 -16.76 22.59
C LYS A 223 -25.98 -18.27 22.61
N GLU A 224 -26.69 -18.89 23.57
CA GLU A 224 -26.78 -20.34 23.71
C GLU A 224 -27.47 -20.99 22.47
N THR A 225 -28.50 -20.35 21.97
CA THR A 225 -29.21 -20.81 20.76
C THR A 225 -28.35 -20.71 19.52
N LEU A 226 -27.52 -19.64 19.45
CA LEU A 226 -26.57 -19.48 18.35
C LEU A 226 -25.43 -20.49 18.39
N LEU A 227 -24.95 -20.86 19.58
CA LEU A 227 -23.97 -21.94 19.72
C LEU A 227 -24.50 -23.28 19.19
N GLU A 228 -25.78 -23.55 19.39
CA GLU A 228 -26.43 -24.75 18.81
C GLU A 228 -26.60 -24.60 17.28
N MET A 229 -27.04 -23.43 16.81
CA MET A 229 -27.22 -23.17 15.37
C MET A 229 -25.91 -23.31 14.59
N PHE A 230 -24.79 -22.83 15.14
CA PHE A 230 -23.47 -22.84 14.51
C PHE A 230 -22.56 -23.98 14.98
N LYS A 231 -23.08 -25.01 15.64
CA LYS A 231 -22.25 -26.12 16.16
C LYS A 231 -21.39 -26.82 15.10
N TYR A 232 -21.81 -26.79 13.82
CA TYR A 232 -21.04 -27.31 12.69
C TYR A 232 -19.81 -26.47 12.36
N ASN A 233 -19.73 -25.22 12.82
CA ASN A 233 -18.70 -24.25 12.50
C ASN A 233 -17.94 -23.82 13.77
N LYS A 234 -16.81 -24.47 14.03
CA LYS A 234 -15.98 -24.19 15.21
C LYS A 234 -15.52 -22.73 15.32
N PHE A 235 -15.36 -22.03 14.18
CA PHE A 235 -14.91 -20.64 14.15
C PHE A 235 -16.02 -19.68 14.60
N LYS A 236 -17.26 -19.88 14.18
CA LYS A 236 -18.40 -19.09 14.68
C LYS A 236 -18.63 -19.36 16.17
N CYS A 237 -18.46 -20.60 16.63
CA CYS A 237 -18.52 -20.91 18.05
C CYS A 237 -17.38 -20.22 18.85
N ARG A 238 -16.17 -20.16 18.34
CA ARG A 238 -15.07 -19.39 18.97
C ARG A 238 -15.42 -17.90 19.07
N ILE A 239 -15.91 -17.28 17.97
CA ILE A 239 -16.34 -15.88 17.97
C ILE A 239 -17.40 -15.63 19.03
N LEU A 240 -18.42 -16.48 19.10
CA LEU A 240 -19.48 -16.38 20.10
C LEU A 240 -18.93 -16.47 21.54
N ASN A 241 -18.01 -17.37 21.80
CA ASN A 241 -17.46 -17.58 23.14
C ASN A 241 -16.48 -16.49 23.56
N GLU A 242 -15.61 -16.04 22.66
CA GLU A 242 -14.48 -15.16 22.96
C GLU A 242 -14.77 -13.67 22.77
N LYS A 243 -15.64 -13.32 21.78
CA LYS A 243 -15.86 -11.92 21.39
C LYS A 243 -17.25 -11.39 21.69
N VAL A 244 -18.22 -12.26 21.96
CA VAL A 244 -19.57 -11.86 22.30
C VAL A 244 -19.79 -11.93 23.81
N ASN A 245 -19.79 -10.75 24.45
CA ASN A 245 -19.95 -10.62 25.90
C ASN A 245 -21.38 -10.30 26.32
N THR A 246 -22.31 -10.18 25.36
CA THR A 246 -23.72 -9.90 25.58
C THR A 246 -24.54 -11.20 25.59
N PRO A 247 -25.67 -11.26 26.32
CA PRO A 247 -26.53 -12.45 26.36
C PRO A 247 -27.21 -12.74 25.01
N THR A 248 -27.38 -11.73 24.18
CA THR A 248 -27.92 -11.83 22.82
C THR A 248 -26.97 -11.19 21.81
N THR A 249 -27.03 -11.63 20.57
CA THR A 249 -26.38 -10.98 19.43
C THR A 249 -27.20 -11.21 18.17
N THR A 250 -26.81 -10.57 17.07
CA THR A 250 -27.56 -10.60 15.83
C THR A 250 -27.00 -11.57 14.82
N VAL A 251 -27.88 -12.15 14.04
CA VAL A 251 -27.62 -12.85 12.80
C VAL A 251 -28.42 -12.23 11.66
N TYR A 252 -27.89 -12.38 10.45
CA TYR A 252 -28.59 -11.98 9.22
C TYR A 252 -28.78 -13.18 8.31
N ARG A 253 -29.96 -13.31 7.76
CA ARG A 253 -30.26 -14.25 6.69
C ARG A 253 -30.12 -13.58 5.33
N CYS A 254 -29.50 -14.26 4.40
CA CYS A 254 -29.42 -13.92 2.99
C CYS A 254 -29.67 -15.21 2.19
N GLY A 255 -30.92 -15.45 1.76
CA GLY A 255 -31.30 -16.73 1.16
C GLY A 255 -31.05 -17.93 2.09
N PRO A 256 -30.26 -18.92 1.66
CA PRO A 256 -29.86 -20.05 2.52
C PRO A 256 -28.75 -19.75 3.51
N LEU A 257 -28.00 -18.64 3.31
CA LEU A 257 -26.96 -18.21 4.23
C LEU A 257 -27.57 -17.56 5.48
N ILE A 258 -27.13 -18.02 6.65
CA ILE A 258 -27.34 -17.34 7.92
C ILE A 258 -25.97 -17.09 8.50
N ASP A 259 -25.66 -15.82 8.76
CA ASP A 259 -24.35 -15.42 9.23
C ASP A 259 -24.42 -14.66 10.55
N LEU A 260 -23.43 -14.91 11.41
CA LEU A 260 -23.22 -14.17 12.64
C LEU A 260 -22.69 -12.78 12.29
N CYS A 261 -23.55 -11.77 12.40
CA CYS A 261 -23.26 -10.44 11.92
C CYS A 261 -24.03 -9.38 12.71
N ARG A 262 -23.39 -8.23 12.98
CA ARG A 262 -24.04 -7.10 13.62
C ARG A 262 -24.83 -6.24 12.65
N GLY A 263 -24.57 -6.38 11.36
CA GLY A 263 -25.14 -5.54 10.32
C GLY A 263 -24.67 -4.07 10.41
N PRO A 264 -25.45 -3.12 9.84
CA PRO A 264 -26.62 -3.35 9.00
C PRO A 264 -26.26 -3.84 7.59
N HIS A 265 -27.27 -4.14 6.78
CA HIS A 265 -27.11 -4.57 5.39
C HIS A 265 -28.04 -3.81 4.44
N VAL A 266 -27.77 -3.91 3.14
CA VAL A 266 -28.69 -3.44 2.11
C VAL A 266 -30.01 -4.23 2.18
N ARG A 267 -31.10 -3.68 1.64
CA ARG A 267 -32.43 -4.31 1.73
C ARG A 267 -32.51 -5.73 1.15
N HIS A 268 -31.89 -5.94 0.00
CA HIS A 268 -31.85 -7.24 -0.67
C HIS A 268 -30.67 -7.31 -1.66
N THR A 269 -30.27 -8.52 -2.04
CA THR A 269 -29.13 -8.78 -2.93
C THR A 269 -29.23 -8.07 -4.28
N GLY A 270 -30.44 -7.80 -4.77
CA GLY A 270 -30.66 -7.08 -6.04
C GLY A 270 -30.25 -5.61 -6.03
N LYS A 271 -29.87 -5.04 -4.87
CA LYS A 271 -29.26 -3.71 -4.78
C LYS A 271 -27.80 -3.70 -5.27
N ILE A 272 -27.13 -4.84 -5.21
CA ILE A 272 -25.80 -5.03 -5.76
C ILE A 272 -25.92 -5.22 -7.27
N LYS A 273 -25.43 -4.28 -8.08
CA LYS A 273 -25.61 -4.32 -9.53
C LYS A 273 -24.50 -5.11 -10.23
N THR A 274 -23.29 -5.00 -9.74
CA THR A 274 -22.14 -5.70 -10.30
C THR A 274 -21.18 -6.12 -9.18
N LEU A 275 -20.65 -7.33 -9.31
CA LEU A 275 -19.71 -7.93 -8.37
C LEU A 275 -18.64 -8.66 -9.16
N LYS A 276 -17.38 -8.50 -8.76
CA LYS A 276 -16.22 -9.18 -9.34
C LYS A 276 -15.38 -9.82 -8.25
N ILE A 277 -14.94 -11.04 -8.50
CA ILE A 277 -13.94 -11.75 -7.69
C ILE A 277 -12.60 -11.63 -8.39
N HIS A 278 -11.59 -11.10 -7.73
CA HIS A 278 -10.34 -10.73 -8.42
C HIS A 278 -9.07 -11.32 -7.82
N LYS A 279 -9.13 -11.86 -6.60
CA LYS A 279 -7.94 -12.38 -5.93
C LYS A 279 -8.33 -13.43 -4.89
N ASN A 280 -7.43 -14.39 -4.66
CA ASN A 280 -7.46 -15.28 -3.50
C ASN A 280 -6.08 -15.32 -2.83
N SER A 281 -6.06 -15.68 -1.56
CA SER A 281 -4.86 -15.92 -0.77
C SER A 281 -5.14 -16.88 0.37
N SER A 282 -4.10 -17.39 1.01
CA SER A 282 -4.20 -18.10 2.28
C SER A 282 -3.86 -17.15 3.43
N THR A 283 -4.48 -17.36 4.57
CA THR A 283 -4.22 -16.64 5.81
C THR A 283 -4.35 -17.59 6.99
N TYR A 284 -3.92 -17.16 8.16
CA TYR A 284 -4.11 -17.91 9.39
C TYR A 284 -5.26 -17.32 10.21
N TRP A 285 -5.94 -18.15 10.99
CA TRP A 285 -6.94 -17.68 11.93
C TRP A 285 -6.36 -16.61 12.85
N GLU A 286 -6.98 -15.42 12.87
CA GLU A 286 -6.51 -14.24 13.61
C GLU A 286 -5.06 -13.81 13.31
N GLY A 287 -4.52 -14.20 12.17
CA GLY A 287 -3.15 -13.87 11.79
C GLY A 287 -2.06 -14.64 12.56
N LYS A 288 -2.43 -15.64 13.35
CA LYS A 288 -1.50 -16.46 14.16
C LYS A 288 -1.03 -17.67 13.36
N ALA A 289 0.27 -17.79 13.15
CA ALA A 289 0.88 -18.83 12.31
C ALA A 289 0.73 -20.27 12.86
N ASP A 290 0.44 -20.41 14.14
CA ASP A 290 0.18 -21.68 14.84
C ASP A 290 -1.28 -22.13 14.78
N MET A 291 -2.16 -21.32 14.18
CA MET A 291 -3.58 -21.60 14.04
C MET A 291 -3.94 -22.13 12.64
N GLU A 292 -5.21 -22.49 12.46
CA GLU A 292 -5.69 -23.07 11.20
C GLU A 292 -5.48 -22.13 10.01
N THR A 293 -5.11 -22.71 8.87
CA THR A 293 -5.00 -22.00 7.59
C THR A 293 -6.39 -21.82 6.98
N LEU A 294 -6.71 -20.61 6.57
CA LEU A 294 -7.97 -20.22 5.93
C LEU A 294 -7.73 -19.84 4.46
N GLN A 295 -8.74 -20.09 3.64
CA GLN A 295 -8.80 -19.61 2.26
C GLN A 295 -9.53 -18.27 2.24
N ARG A 296 -8.88 -17.24 1.71
CA ARG A 296 -9.42 -15.88 1.59
C ARG A 296 -9.71 -15.55 0.14
N ILE A 297 -10.95 -15.16 -0.15
CA ILE A 297 -11.36 -14.69 -1.48
C ILE A 297 -11.72 -13.22 -1.40
N TYR A 298 -11.19 -12.41 -2.33
CA TYR A 298 -11.43 -10.98 -2.42
C TYR A 298 -12.40 -10.65 -3.54
N GLY A 299 -13.32 -9.76 -3.24
CA GLY A 299 -14.27 -9.25 -4.21
C GLY A 299 -14.40 -7.72 -4.14
N ILE A 300 -15.01 -7.16 -5.17
CA ILE A 300 -15.42 -5.77 -5.24
C ILE A 300 -16.78 -5.68 -5.91
N SER A 301 -17.58 -4.69 -5.55
CA SER A 301 -18.90 -4.48 -6.11
C SER A 301 -19.24 -3.01 -6.23
N PHE A 302 -20.09 -2.67 -7.18
CA PHE A 302 -20.53 -1.30 -7.47
C PHE A 302 -22.01 -1.23 -7.83
N PRO A 303 -22.67 -0.08 -7.57
CA PRO A 303 -24.07 0.16 -7.98
C PRO A 303 -24.23 0.46 -9.47
N ASP A 304 -23.13 0.74 -10.19
CA ASP A 304 -23.12 0.98 -11.64
C ASP A 304 -22.01 0.15 -12.30
N PRO A 305 -22.32 -0.59 -13.38
CA PRO A 305 -21.34 -1.32 -14.18
C PRO A 305 -20.21 -0.45 -14.76
N LYS A 306 -20.43 0.85 -14.96
CA LYS A 306 -19.39 1.78 -15.41
C LYS A 306 -18.28 1.91 -14.36
N MET A 307 -18.65 2.00 -13.08
CA MET A 307 -17.69 2.09 -11.97
C MET A 307 -16.81 0.84 -11.92
N LEU A 308 -17.36 -0.35 -12.19
CA LEU A 308 -16.55 -1.57 -12.27
C LEU A 308 -15.54 -1.51 -13.42
N LYS A 309 -15.95 -1.03 -14.61
CA LYS A 309 -15.03 -0.89 -15.74
C LYS A 309 -13.92 0.13 -15.48
N GLU A 310 -14.25 1.23 -14.81
CA GLU A 310 -13.26 2.24 -14.38
C GLU A 310 -12.27 1.63 -13.38
N TRP A 311 -12.76 0.86 -12.42
CA TRP A 311 -11.93 0.14 -11.47
C TRP A 311 -11.03 -0.90 -12.17
N GLU A 312 -11.55 -1.69 -13.13
CA GLU A 312 -10.78 -2.66 -13.91
C GLU A 312 -9.65 -1.96 -14.69
N LYS A 313 -9.97 -0.85 -15.34
CA LYS A 313 -8.97 -0.02 -16.06
C LYS A 313 -7.90 0.50 -15.10
N PHE A 314 -8.32 0.98 -13.93
CA PHE A 314 -7.39 1.43 -12.88
C PHE A 314 -6.48 0.29 -12.40
N GLN A 315 -7.01 -0.92 -12.19
CA GLN A 315 -6.22 -2.09 -11.77
C GLN A 315 -5.22 -2.50 -12.87
N GLU A 316 -5.62 -2.45 -14.13
CA GLU A 316 -4.72 -2.74 -15.24
C GLU A 316 -3.60 -1.70 -15.35
N GLU A 317 -3.94 -0.43 -15.22
CA GLU A 317 -2.96 0.65 -15.20
C GLU A 317 -2.00 0.50 -14.00
N ALA A 318 -2.51 0.23 -12.81
CA ALA A 318 -1.69 -0.02 -11.62
C ALA A 318 -0.73 -1.21 -11.81
N LYS A 319 -1.20 -2.29 -12.44
CA LYS A 319 -0.38 -3.47 -12.76
C LYS A 319 0.72 -3.14 -13.79
N ASN A 320 0.41 -2.31 -14.78
CA ASN A 320 1.39 -1.88 -15.78
C ASN A 320 2.43 -0.92 -15.20
N ARG A 321 2.08 -0.20 -14.11
CA ARG A 321 2.99 0.68 -13.38
C ARG A 321 3.76 0.00 -12.26
N ASP A 322 3.58 -1.30 -12.03
CA ASP A 322 4.31 -2.05 -11.00
C ASP A 322 5.82 -1.86 -11.17
N HIS A 323 6.48 -1.35 -10.12
CA HIS A 323 7.91 -1.04 -10.13
C HIS A 323 8.77 -2.28 -10.43
N ARG A 324 8.33 -3.48 -10.06
CA ARG A 324 9.06 -4.73 -10.34
C ARG A 324 9.07 -5.04 -11.84
N LYS A 325 7.94 -4.80 -12.51
CA LYS A 325 7.81 -4.97 -13.97
C LYS A 325 8.65 -3.93 -14.70
N ILE A 326 8.46 -2.64 -14.39
CA ILE A 326 9.20 -1.55 -15.03
C ILE A 326 10.70 -1.68 -14.75
N GLY A 327 11.10 -2.00 -13.53
CA GLY A 327 12.49 -2.20 -13.14
C GLY A 327 13.19 -3.27 -13.96
N ARG A 328 12.51 -4.39 -14.21
CA ARG A 328 13.01 -5.45 -15.09
C ARG A 328 13.05 -5.01 -16.55
N ASP A 329 11.95 -4.47 -17.07
CA ASP A 329 11.79 -4.10 -18.47
C ASP A 329 12.76 -2.96 -18.89
N GLN A 330 13.11 -2.06 -17.95
CA GLN A 330 14.10 -0.99 -18.17
C GLN A 330 15.51 -1.34 -17.68
N GLU A 331 15.75 -2.56 -17.19
CA GLU A 331 17.04 -3.03 -16.66
C GLU A 331 17.57 -2.13 -15.53
N LEU A 332 16.70 -1.81 -14.55
CA LEU A 332 17.07 -0.95 -13.43
C LEU A 332 17.59 -1.75 -12.24
N TYR A 333 16.89 -2.83 -11.88
CA TYR A 333 17.21 -3.66 -10.72
C TYR A 333 16.55 -5.04 -10.81
N PHE A 334 17.04 -5.95 -9.99
CA PHE A 334 16.49 -7.30 -9.85
C PHE A 334 16.61 -7.82 -8.41
N PHE A 335 15.84 -8.86 -8.11
CA PHE A 335 15.84 -9.56 -6.83
C PHE A 335 16.31 -11.00 -7.06
N HIS A 336 17.03 -11.57 -6.07
CA HIS A 336 17.57 -12.93 -6.17
C HIS A 336 17.29 -13.70 -4.88
N GLU A 337 17.03 -15.00 -5.00
CA GLU A 337 16.71 -15.89 -3.88
C GLU A 337 17.83 -16.03 -2.85
N LEU A 338 19.07 -15.86 -3.25
CA LEU A 338 20.25 -15.88 -2.36
C LEU A 338 20.37 -14.59 -1.50
N SER A 339 19.62 -13.56 -1.79
CA SER A 339 19.59 -12.32 -1.00
C SER A 339 18.16 -11.80 -0.86
N PRO A 340 17.27 -12.55 -0.16
CA PRO A 340 15.88 -12.19 -0.03
C PRO A 340 15.73 -10.90 0.78
N GLY A 341 14.97 -9.95 0.23
CA GLY A 341 14.78 -8.62 0.84
C GLY A 341 15.90 -7.62 0.60
N SER A 342 16.85 -7.95 -0.30
CA SER A 342 17.90 -7.03 -0.74
C SER A 342 17.89 -6.94 -2.26
N CYS A 343 17.90 -5.73 -2.79
CA CYS A 343 17.81 -5.47 -4.21
C CYS A 343 19.22 -5.29 -4.83
N PHE A 344 19.40 -5.79 -6.03
CA PHE A 344 20.58 -5.53 -6.87
C PHE A 344 20.25 -4.43 -7.86
N PHE A 345 20.92 -3.30 -7.76
CA PHE A 345 20.77 -2.18 -8.71
C PHE A 345 21.76 -2.34 -9.86
N LEU A 346 21.25 -2.45 -11.08
CA LEU A 346 22.02 -2.46 -12.32
C LEU A 346 22.53 -1.02 -12.64
N PRO A 347 23.44 -0.84 -13.60
CA PRO A 347 24.03 0.48 -13.87
C PRO A 347 23.01 1.60 -14.06
N LYS A 348 21.90 1.36 -14.76
CA LYS A 348 20.82 2.33 -14.97
C LYS A 348 20.05 2.63 -13.67
N GLY A 349 19.77 1.61 -12.88
CA GLY A 349 19.14 1.78 -11.56
C GLY A 349 20.06 2.46 -10.55
N ALA A 350 21.36 2.13 -10.59
CA ALA A 350 22.37 2.79 -9.75
C ALA A 350 22.51 4.28 -10.05
N TYR A 351 22.34 4.68 -11.32
CA TYR A 351 22.29 6.08 -11.69
C TYR A 351 21.14 6.82 -10.99
N ILE A 352 19.94 6.26 -11.04
CA ILE A 352 18.76 6.84 -10.36
C ILE A 352 19.02 6.92 -8.85
N TYR A 353 19.51 5.82 -8.26
CA TYR A 353 19.80 5.71 -6.83
C TYR A 353 20.79 6.81 -6.37
N ASN A 354 21.92 6.92 -7.04
CA ASN A 354 22.97 7.88 -6.70
C ASN A 354 22.51 9.32 -6.97
N THR A 355 21.77 9.58 -8.05
CA THR A 355 21.22 10.91 -8.35
C THR A 355 20.24 11.37 -7.26
N LEU A 356 19.40 10.47 -6.73
CA LEU A 356 18.52 10.79 -5.61
C LEU A 356 19.32 11.10 -4.34
N ILE A 357 20.35 10.32 -4.04
CA ILE A 357 21.21 10.55 -2.87
C ILE A 357 21.95 11.89 -3.00
N GLU A 358 22.53 12.21 -4.15
CA GLU A 358 23.18 13.51 -4.38
C GLU A 358 22.20 14.68 -4.25
N PHE A 359 21.01 14.52 -4.81
CA PHE A 359 19.95 15.51 -4.69
C PHE A 359 19.60 15.78 -3.23
N ILE A 360 19.22 14.75 -2.48
CA ILE A 360 18.80 14.94 -1.10
C ILE A 360 19.94 15.44 -0.21
N ARG A 361 21.16 14.94 -0.42
CA ARG A 361 22.35 15.39 0.28
C ARG A 361 22.61 16.89 0.06
N SER A 362 22.42 17.39 -1.17
CA SER A 362 22.53 18.80 -1.48
C SER A 362 21.48 19.66 -0.76
N GLU A 363 20.26 19.16 -0.66
CA GLU A 363 19.16 19.83 0.03
C GLU A 363 19.36 19.87 1.56
N TYR A 364 19.91 18.80 2.15
CA TYR A 364 20.30 18.75 3.56
C TYR A 364 21.41 19.79 3.88
N ARG A 365 22.43 19.85 3.03
CA ARG A 365 23.53 20.81 3.19
C ARG A 365 23.06 22.26 3.15
N LYS A 366 22.16 22.61 2.23
CA LYS A 366 21.57 23.95 2.14
C LYS A 366 20.83 24.38 3.42
N ARG A 367 20.33 23.41 4.18
CA ARG A 367 19.57 23.63 5.42
C ARG A 367 20.40 23.48 6.69
N GLY A 368 21.72 23.45 6.55
CA GLY A 368 22.66 23.44 7.68
C GLY A 368 22.80 22.10 8.38
N PHE A 369 22.43 20.98 7.72
CA PHE A 369 22.73 19.65 8.23
C PHE A 369 24.19 19.27 7.96
N GLN A 370 24.79 18.63 8.95
CA GLN A 370 26.14 18.07 8.86
C GLN A 370 26.03 16.57 8.58
N GLU A 371 26.66 16.11 7.51
CA GLU A 371 26.71 14.69 7.18
C GLU A 371 27.67 13.96 8.11
N VAL A 372 27.20 12.83 8.64
CA VAL A 372 27.98 11.95 9.51
C VAL A 372 27.91 10.52 8.98
N VAL A 373 28.87 9.69 9.39
CA VAL A 373 28.93 8.27 9.05
C VAL A 373 29.09 7.50 10.36
N THR A 374 28.18 6.55 10.60
CA THR A 374 28.20 5.70 11.78
C THR A 374 28.47 4.23 11.45
N PRO A 375 29.00 3.43 12.37
CA PRO A 375 29.19 2.00 12.14
C PRO A 375 27.88 1.27 11.83
N ASN A 376 27.97 0.18 11.09
CA ASN A 376 26.81 -0.69 10.80
C ASN A 376 26.57 -1.75 11.87
N ILE A 377 27.60 -2.10 12.64
CA ILE A 377 27.61 -3.18 13.61
C ILE A 377 27.90 -2.59 14.99
N TYR A 378 27.08 -2.94 15.97
CA TYR A 378 27.25 -2.53 17.36
C TYR A 378 27.07 -3.71 18.31
N ASN A 379 27.77 -3.63 19.45
CA ASN A 379 27.52 -4.52 20.57
C ASN A 379 26.09 -4.36 21.10
N SER A 380 25.44 -5.43 21.51
CA SER A 380 24.05 -5.43 21.99
C SER A 380 23.80 -4.49 23.16
N ARG A 381 24.83 -4.10 23.91
CA ARG A 381 24.74 -3.13 25.01
C ARG A 381 24.20 -1.77 24.56
N LEU A 382 24.53 -1.33 23.34
CA LEU A 382 23.98 -0.09 22.78
C LEU A 382 22.45 -0.18 22.63
N TRP A 383 21.97 -1.31 22.16
CA TRP A 383 20.55 -1.56 21.93
C TRP A 383 19.76 -1.76 23.23
N VAL A 384 20.40 -2.30 24.26
CA VAL A 384 19.85 -2.35 25.62
C VAL A 384 19.71 -0.94 26.19
N THR A 385 20.76 -0.12 26.09
CA THR A 385 20.75 1.28 26.55
C THR A 385 19.63 2.08 25.88
N SER A 386 19.49 1.98 24.58
CA SER A 386 18.46 2.69 23.81
C SER A 386 17.04 2.13 23.99
N GLY A 387 16.90 0.93 24.54
CA GLY A 387 15.60 0.24 24.69
C GLY A 387 15.16 -0.56 23.45
N HIS A 388 15.88 -0.49 22.35
CA HIS A 388 15.54 -1.25 21.14
C HIS A 388 15.59 -2.76 21.37
N TRP A 389 16.50 -3.24 22.22
CA TRP A 389 16.62 -4.67 22.49
C TRP A 389 15.35 -5.27 23.10
N GLN A 390 14.70 -4.53 24.01
CA GLN A 390 13.48 -4.97 24.69
C GLN A 390 12.25 -5.00 23.79
N HIS A 391 12.17 -4.09 22.81
CA HIS A 391 10.97 -3.87 22.02
C HIS A 391 11.11 -4.22 20.53
N TYR A 392 12.32 -4.47 20.06
CA TYR A 392 12.62 -4.57 18.64
C TYR A 392 13.62 -5.68 18.29
N SER A 393 14.07 -6.49 19.23
CA SER A 393 15.12 -7.53 19.02
C SER A 393 14.75 -8.55 17.94
N GLU A 394 13.48 -8.91 17.82
CA GLU A 394 13.00 -9.85 16.80
C GLU A 394 13.18 -9.31 15.35
N ASN A 395 13.19 -7.99 15.21
CA ASN A 395 13.39 -7.30 13.93
C ASN A 395 14.87 -6.93 13.68
N MET A 396 15.79 -7.41 14.48
CA MET A 396 17.22 -7.14 14.35
C MET A 396 17.99 -8.38 13.91
N PHE A 397 18.95 -8.20 13.00
CA PHE A 397 19.93 -9.23 12.69
C PHE A 397 21.02 -9.21 13.78
N SER A 398 21.06 -10.24 14.60
CA SER A 398 22.04 -10.41 15.67
C SER A 398 22.92 -11.64 15.44
N PHE A 399 24.15 -11.58 15.91
CA PHE A 399 25.14 -12.63 15.79
C PHE A 399 26.20 -12.51 16.87
N GLU A 400 26.88 -13.60 17.18
CA GLU A 400 27.90 -13.66 18.22
C GLU A 400 29.31 -13.46 17.60
N VAL A 401 30.12 -12.61 18.24
CA VAL A 401 31.55 -12.41 17.92
C VAL A 401 32.32 -12.48 19.25
N GLU A 402 33.29 -13.37 19.33
CA GLU A 402 34.15 -13.54 20.55
C GLU A 402 33.36 -13.68 21.85
N LYS A 403 32.23 -14.40 21.80
CA LYS A 403 31.27 -14.62 22.92
C LYS A 403 30.50 -13.36 23.36
N GLU A 404 30.57 -12.29 22.62
CA GLU A 404 29.71 -11.10 22.78
C GLU A 404 28.66 -11.03 21.67
N LEU A 405 27.48 -10.54 22.03
CA LEU A 405 26.38 -10.41 21.09
C LEU A 405 26.44 -9.05 20.40
N PHE A 406 26.43 -9.08 19.07
CA PHE A 406 26.39 -7.92 18.20
C PHE A 406 25.12 -7.91 17.37
N ALA A 407 24.75 -6.75 16.86
CA ALA A 407 23.66 -6.62 15.89
C ALA A 407 23.97 -5.59 14.82
N LEU A 408 23.37 -5.81 13.64
CA LEU A 408 23.33 -4.80 12.58
C LEU A 408 22.34 -3.70 12.97
N LYS A 409 22.67 -2.46 12.68
CA LYS A 409 21.81 -1.32 13.03
C LYS A 409 20.51 -1.32 12.22
N PRO A 410 19.34 -1.32 12.89
CA PRO A 410 18.04 -1.11 12.27
C PRO A 410 17.68 0.37 12.15
N MET A 411 18.38 1.23 12.91
CA MET A 411 18.20 2.70 13.02
C MET A 411 19.53 3.36 13.34
N ASN A 412 19.67 4.65 13.00
CA ASN A 412 20.91 5.42 13.27
C ASN A 412 20.87 6.19 14.60
N CYS A 413 19.69 6.40 15.18
CA CYS A 413 19.52 7.27 16.35
C CYS A 413 20.42 6.96 17.55
N PRO A 414 20.66 5.69 17.97
CA PRO A 414 21.59 5.42 19.08
C PRO A 414 23.04 5.80 18.76
N GLY A 415 23.47 5.59 17.51
CA GLY A 415 24.80 6.03 17.06
C GLY A 415 24.96 7.55 17.13
N HIS A 416 23.94 8.32 16.72
CA HIS A 416 23.95 9.77 16.83
C HIS A 416 23.94 10.26 18.28
N CYS A 417 23.28 9.54 19.20
CA CYS A 417 23.37 9.83 20.63
C CYS A 417 24.79 9.70 21.15
N LEU A 418 25.53 8.65 20.76
CA LEU A 418 26.95 8.51 21.12
C LEU A 418 27.80 9.65 20.54
N MET A 419 27.49 10.10 19.31
CA MET A 419 28.21 11.26 18.71
C MET A 419 27.89 12.56 19.45
N PHE A 420 26.67 12.75 19.92
CA PHE A 420 26.33 13.91 20.73
C PHE A 420 27.09 13.90 22.07
N ASP A 421 27.13 12.75 22.73
CA ASP A 421 27.75 12.56 24.04
C ASP A 421 29.29 12.49 23.98
N HIS A 422 29.88 12.43 22.80
CA HIS A 422 31.32 12.30 22.61
C HIS A 422 32.14 13.38 23.33
N ARG A 423 31.58 14.59 23.48
CA ARG A 423 32.17 15.71 24.20
C ARG A 423 31.10 16.60 24.83
N PRO A 424 31.45 17.42 25.83
CA PRO A 424 30.54 18.41 26.38
C PRO A 424 30.00 19.36 25.29
N ARG A 425 28.71 19.66 25.34
CA ARG A 425 27.97 20.51 24.41
C ARG A 425 27.54 21.81 25.08
N SER A 426 27.55 22.89 24.33
CA SER A 426 27.02 24.19 24.75
C SER A 426 25.70 24.48 24.03
N TRP A 427 24.82 25.28 24.64
CA TRP A 427 23.61 25.80 24.01
C TRP A 427 23.87 26.51 22.68
N ARG A 428 25.05 27.08 22.49
CA ARG A 428 25.47 27.77 21.22
C ARG A 428 25.61 26.81 20.03
N GLU A 429 25.74 25.53 20.30
CA GLU A 429 25.85 24.49 19.28
C GLU A 429 24.47 23.93 18.86
N LEU A 430 23.41 24.32 19.58
CA LEU A 430 22.05 23.89 19.29
C LEU A 430 21.31 24.90 18.42
N PRO A 431 20.48 24.47 17.48
CA PRO A 431 20.20 23.06 17.15
C PRO A 431 21.38 22.40 16.41
N LEU A 432 21.77 21.21 16.86
CA LEU A 432 22.75 20.36 16.17
C LEU A 432 22.00 19.42 15.21
N ARG A 433 22.21 19.62 13.92
CA ARG A 433 21.54 18.85 12.85
C ARG A 433 22.53 17.91 12.21
N VAL A 434 22.34 16.60 12.40
CA VAL A 434 23.19 15.55 11.80
C VAL A 434 22.36 14.68 10.85
N ALA A 435 22.94 14.33 9.72
CA ALA A 435 22.33 13.48 8.72
C ALA A 435 23.24 12.30 8.38
N ASP A 436 22.70 11.09 8.39
CA ASP A 436 23.40 9.86 8.05
C ASP A 436 22.67 9.15 6.91
N PHE A 437 23.32 9.03 5.76
CA PHE A 437 22.82 8.27 4.62
C PHE A 437 23.26 6.81 4.69
N GLY A 438 23.34 6.27 5.90
CA GLY A 438 23.81 4.93 6.17
C GLY A 438 22.79 3.84 5.77
N VAL A 439 23.35 2.65 5.55
CA VAL A 439 22.55 1.45 5.29
C VAL A 439 22.01 0.89 6.59
N LEU A 440 20.72 0.56 6.59
CA LEU A 440 20.00 -0.05 7.69
C LEU A 440 19.58 -1.47 7.35
N HIS A 441 19.45 -2.32 8.38
CA HIS A 441 19.08 -3.72 8.25
C HIS A 441 17.93 -4.07 9.20
N ARG A 442 16.86 -4.65 8.66
CA ARG A 442 15.70 -5.10 9.45
C ARG A 442 15.36 -6.53 9.11
N ASN A 443 15.19 -7.36 10.12
CA ASN A 443 14.84 -8.77 9.96
C ASN A 443 13.34 -8.91 9.68
N GLU A 444 12.90 -8.45 8.53
CA GLU A 444 11.51 -8.59 8.07
C GLU A 444 11.21 -10.06 7.73
N LEU A 445 9.99 -10.50 8.05
CA LEU A 445 9.52 -11.84 7.71
C LEU A 445 9.47 -12.03 6.18
N SER A 446 9.83 -13.22 5.71
CA SER A 446 9.87 -13.51 4.27
C SER A 446 8.54 -13.25 3.57
N GLY A 447 7.41 -13.58 4.19
CA GLY A 447 6.07 -13.33 3.65
C GLY A 447 5.65 -11.86 3.58
N ALA A 448 6.36 -10.98 4.27
CA ALA A 448 6.09 -9.54 4.27
C ALA A 448 6.90 -8.79 3.20
N LEU A 449 7.91 -9.42 2.60
CA LEU A 449 8.76 -8.77 1.62
C LEU A 449 8.00 -8.46 0.33
N THR A 450 8.14 -7.24 -0.18
CA THR A 450 7.40 -6.78 -1.36
C THR A 450 8.27 -5.84 -2.21
N GLY A 451 8.92 -6.38 -3.23
CA GLY A 451 9.76 -5.61 -4.14
C GLY A 451 10.70 -4.64 -3.39
N LEU A 452 10.71 -3.37 -3.79
CA LEU A 452 11.47 -2.31 -3.11
C LEU A 452 10.69 -1.63 -1.97
N THR A 453 9.40 -1.91 -1.80
CA THR A 453 8.56 -1.24 -0.81
C THR A 453 8.74 -1.80 0.60
N ARG A 454 9.10 -3.07 0.73
CA ARG A 454 9.43 -3.70 2.01
C ARG A 454 10.62 -4.64 1.85
N VAL A 455 11.76 -4.21 2.35
CA VAL A 455 13.07 -4.83 2.19
C VAL A 455 13.75 -5.05 3.53
N ARG A 456 14.78 -5.91 3.56
CA ARG A 456 15.62 -6.15 4.73
C ARG A 456 16.84 -5.24 4.80
N ARG A 457 17.34 -4.81 3.64
CA ARG A 457 18.46 -3.88 3.50
C ARG A 457 17.98 -2.65 2.75
N PHE A 458 18.14 -1.47 3.32
CA PHE A 458 17.80 -0.19 2.69
C PHE A 458 18.69 0.94 3.17
N GLN A 459 18.77 1.98 2.38
CA GLN A 459 19.41 3.25 2.74
C GLN A 459 18.33 4.28 3.07
N GLN A 460 18.55 5.08 4.09
CA GLN A 460 17.61 6.10 4.52
C GLN A 460 18.32 7.45 4.56
N ASP A 461 17.61 8.53 4.23
CA ASP A 461 18.04 9.90 4.49
C ASP A 461 17.70 10.27 5.94
N ASP A 462 18.33 9.57 6.86
CA ASP A 462 18.02 9.63 8.27
C ASP A 462 18.75 10.78 8.95
N ALA A 463 18.00 11.66 9.59
CA ALA A 463 18.58 12.81 10.27
C ALA A 463 17.97 13.02 11.64
N HIS A 464 18.80 13.50 12.56
CA HIS A 464 18.43 13.81 13.93
C HIS A 464 18.83 15.24 14.27
N ILE A 465 17.89 15.98 14.84
CA ILE A 465 18.11 17.34 15.30
C ILE A 465 18.08 17.29 16.82
N PHE A 466 19.23 17.61 17.45
CA PHE A 466 19.31 17.80 18.88
C PHE A 466 19.09 19.27 19.16
N CYS A 467 18.02 19.60 19.88
CA CYS A 467 17.63 20.98 20.12
C CYS A 467 17.13 21.21 21.56
N ALA A 468 17.05 22.45 21.98
CA ALA A 468 16.37 22.86 23.18
C ALA A 468 14.84 22.88 22.97
N ILE A 469 14.05 22.76 24.03
CA ILE A 469 12.57 22.72 23.94
C ILE A 469 12.00 23.94 23.21
N GLU A 470 12.55 25.11 23.44
CA GLU A 470 12.16 26.36 22.80
C GLU A 470 12.47 26.44 21.29
N GLN A 471 13.32 25.54 20.77
CA GLN A 471 13.68 25.48 19.34
C GLN A 471 12.81 24.49 18.55
N ILE A 472 11.97 23.68 19.21
CA ILE A 472 11.21 22.60 18.57
C ILE A 472 10.35 23.12 17.42
N GLU A 473 9.54 24.17 17.64
CA GLU A 473 8.62 24.67 16.62
C GLU A 473 9.34 25.17 15.37
N ASP A 474 10.45 25.88 15.51
CA ASP A 474 11.25 26.37 14.39
C ASP A 474 11.86 25.20 13.60
N GLU A 475 12.36 24.17 14.29
CA GLU A 475 12.91 22.99 13.63
C GLU A 475 11.83 22.16 12.91
N ILE A 476 10.64 22.00 13.48
CA ILE A 476 9.51 21.34 12.82
C ILE A 476 9.09 22.11 11.56
N LYS A 477 8.98 23.45 11.63
CA LYS A 477 8.68 24.29 10.46
C LYS A 477 9.71 24.11 9.36
N GLY A 478 11.00 24.09 9.72
CA GLY A 478 12.09 23.82 8.79
C GLY A 478 11.99 22.45 8.12
N CYS A 479 11.56 21.42 8.87
CA CYS A 479 11.32 20.08 8.33
C CYS A 479 10.13 20.06 7.36
N LEU A 480 9.04 20.72 7.68
CA LEU A 480 7.85 20.81 6.82
C LEU A 480 8.15 21.58 5.51
N ASP A 481 8.90 22.69 5.57
CA ASP A 481 9.34 23.41 4.38
C ASP A 481 10.26 22.57 3.49
N PHE A 482 11.18 21.83 4.09
CA PHE A 482 12.06 20.91 3.37
C PHE A 482 11.24 19.86 2.62
N LEU A 483 10.27 19.26 3.28
CA LEU A 483 9.38 18.28 2.72
C LEU A 483 8.58 18.84 1.53
N ARG A 484 7.99 20.03 1.68
CA ARG A 484 7.27 20.73 0.61
C ARG A 484 8.16 20.93 -0.62
N THR A 485 9.39 21.40 -0.42
CA THR A 485 10.36 21.63 -1.49
C THR A 485 10.66 20.36 -2.27
N VAL A 486 11.01 19.28 -1.58
CA VAL A 486 11.36 18.00 -2.21
C VAL A 486 10.18 17.38 -2.94
N TYR A 487 9.02 17.33 -2.31
CA TYR A 487 7.85 16.71 -2.91
C TYR A 487 7.29 17.51 -4.10
N SER A 488 7.46 18.84 -4.11
CA SER A 488 7.13 19.67 -5.27
C SER A 488 7.99 19.34 -6.49
N ILE A 489 9.29 19.04 -6.28
CA ILE A 489 10.20 18.62 -7.36
C ILE A 489 9.77 17.30 -7.97
N PHE A 490 9.31 16.35 -7.16
CA PHE A 490 8.77 15.07 -7.65
C PHE A 490 7.36 15.17 -8.22
N GLY A 491 6.64 16.24 -7.95
CA GLY A 491 5.24 16.42 -8.37
C GLY A 491 4.24 15.68 -7.51
N PHE A 492 4.58 15.40 -6.24
CA PHE A 492 3.67 14.77 -5.28
C PHE A 492 2.78 15.79 -4.57
N SER A 493 1.53 15.41 -4.37
CA SER A 493 0.69 15.96 -3.31
C SER A 493 0.80 15.07 -2.06
N PHE A 494 0.54 15.64 -0.89
CA PHE A 494 0.67 14.93 0.36
C PHE A 494 -0.41 15.30 1.37
N LYS A 495 -0.63 14.41 2.34
CA LYS A 495 -1.47 14.63 3.52
C LYS A 495 -0.60 14.55 4.76
N LEU A 496 -0.98 15.33 5.78
CA LEU A 496 -0.32 15.37 7.08
C LEU A 496 -1.26 14.85 8.16
N ASN A 497 -0.77 13.95 9.00
CA ASN A 497 -1.49 13.43 10.15
C ASN A 497 -0.68 13.69 11.41
N LEU A 498 -1.31 14.28 12.43
CA LEU A 498 -0.73 14.38 13.76
C LEU A 498 -1.13 13.15 14.57
N SER A 499 -0.18 12.28 14.84
CA SER A 499 -0.37 11.08 15.64
C SER A 499 0.01 11.34 17.08
N THR A 500 -0.98 11.29 17.97
CA THR A 500 -0.85 11.66 19.38
C THR A 500 -0.57 10.43 20.27
N ARG A 501 -0.43 10.68 21.54
CA ARG A 501 -0.07 9.71 22.57
C ARG A 501 -0.88 8.41 22.51
N PRO A 502 -0.21 7.23 22.46
CA PRO A 502 -0.87 5.93 22.57
C PRO A 502 -1.29 5.61 24.01
N GLU A 503 -2.07 4.55 24.21
CA GLU A 503 -2.46 4.09 25.55
C GLU A 503 -1.25 3.72 26.42
N LYS A 504 -0.21 3.10 25.81
CA LYS A 504 1.06 2.75 26.48
C LYS A 504 2.15 3.68 25.99
N PHE A 505 2.56 4.62 26.84
CA PHE A 505 3.59 5.60 26.53
C PHE A 505 4.61 5.71 27.66
N LEU A 506 5.76 6.30 27.37
CA LEU A 506 6.83 6.61 28.32
C LEU A 506 6.87 8.11 28.64
N GLY A 507 7.27 8.44 29.86
CA GLY A 507 7.48 9.82 30.28
C GLY A 507 6.26 10.49 30.90
N ASP A 508 6.41 11.78 31.19
CA ASP A 508 5.40 12.59 31.86
C ASP A 508 4.31 13.05 30.87
N ILE A 509 3.06 13.00 31.31
CA ILE A 509 1.90 13.40 30.52
C ILE A 509 1.93 14.91 30.14
N GLU A 510 2.47 15.75 31.00
CA GLU A 510 2.58 17.20 30.72
C GLU A 510 3.56 17.47 29.59
N VAL A 511 4.68 16.75 29.54
CA VAL A 511 5.66 16.82 28.46
C VAL A 511 5.02 16.38 27.13
N TRP A 512 4.21 15.34 27.15
CA TRP A 512 3.45 14.91 25.98
C TRP A 512 2.47 15.96 25.51
N ASN A 513 1.68 16.54 26.41
CA ASN A 513 0.71 17.58 26.07
C ASN A 513 1.40 18.79 25.44
N GLN A 514 2.54 19.22 25.99
CA GLN A 514 3.33 20.31 25.43
C GLN A 514 3.88 19.96 24.04
N ALA A 515 4.42 18.77 23.87
CA ALA A 515 4.97 18.30 22.61
C ALA A 515 3.87 18.22 21.50
N GLU A 516 2.74 17.63 21.82
CA GLU A 516 1.59 17.55 20.90
C GLU A 516 1.12 18.95 20.51
N LYS A 517 1.07 19.90 21.45
CA LYS A 517 0.69 21.29 21.18
C LYS A 517 1.70 22.01 20.28
N GLN A 518 2.99 21.79 20.47
CA GLN A 518 4.04 22.35 19.60
C GLN A 518 3.93 21.82 18.17
N LEU A 519 3.66 20.52 18.00
CA LEU A 519 3.42 19.94 16.68
C LEU A 519 2.16 20.49 16.02
N GLU A 520 1.07 20.62 16.78
CA GLU A 520 -0.18 21.23 16.31
C GLU A 520 0.02 22.69 15.85
N ASN A 521 0.72 23.49 16.63
CA ASN A 521 1.03 24.88 16.29
C ASN A 521 1.83 24.97 14.98
N SER A 522 2.85 24.09 14.83
CA SER A 522 3.67 24.05 13.62
C SER A 522 2.87 23.66 12.39
N LEU A 523 1.94 22.71 12.51
CA LEU A 523 1.05 22.28 11.41
C LEU A 523 0.06 23.39 11.02
N ASN A 524 -0.51 24.08 12.00
CA ASN A 524 -1.44 25.19 11.75
C ASN A 524 -0.75 26.34 11.03
N GLU A 525 0.48 26.68 11.42
CA GLU A 525 1.26 27.74 10.79
C GLU A 525 1.75 27.35 9.38
N PHE A 526 1.99 26.07 9.14
CA PHE A 526 2.36 25.56 7.82
C PHE A 526 1.28 25.76 6.75
N GLY A 527 -0.02 25.80 7.17
CA GLY A 527 -1.16 26.18 6.34
C GLY A 527 -1.69 25.12 5.39
N GLU A 528 -1.14 23.90 5.41
CA GLU A 528 -1.68 22.76 4.68
C GLU A 528 -2.72 22.02 5.53
N LYS A 529 -3.66 21.36 4.86
CA LYS A 529 -4.65 20.51 5.54
C LYS A 529 -3.96 19.36 6.29
N TRP A 530 -4.31 19.19 7.55
CA TRP A 530 -3.87 18.06 8.35
C TRP A 530 -5.03 17.43 9.13
N GLU A 531 -4.86 16.18 9.52
CA GLU A 531 -5.86 15.41 10.26
C GLU A 531 -5.25 14.90 11.57
N LEU A 532 -6.09 14.81 12.61
CA LEU A 532 -5.70 14.24 13.89
C LEU A 532 -5.86 12.72 13.82
N ASN A 533 -4.81 11.98 14.22
CA ASN A 533 -4.80 10.53 14.35
C ASN A 533 -4.52 10.14 15.82
N PRO A 534 -5.58 10.09 16.67
CA PRO A 534 -5.40 9.86 18.09
C PRO A 534 -4.84 8.47 18.41
N GLY A 535 -3.86 8.40 19.29
CA GLY A 535 -3.35 7.14 19.82
C GLY A 535 -2.34 6.40 18.95
N ASP A 536 -1.95 6.94 17.80
CA ASP A 536 -1.01 6.31 16.86
C ASP A 536 0.42 6.86 16.94
N GLY A 537 0.71 7.66 17.95
CA GLY A 537 2.06 8.12 18.26
C GLY A 537 2.98 6.95 18.69
N ALA A 538 4.29 7.15 18.59
CA ALA A 538 5.23 6.18 19.16
C ALA A 538 5.17 6.22 20.69
N PHE A 539 5.57 5.13 21.34
CA PHE A 539 5.59 5.06 22.81
C PHE A 539 6.53 6.10 23.45
N TYR A 540 7.46 6.68 22.69
CA TYR A 540 8.46 7.64 23.16
C TYR A 540 8.23 9.09 22.71
N GLY A 541 7.24 9.37 21.86
CA GLY A 541 6.90 10.73 21.42
C GLY A 541 5.82 10.80 20.34
N PRO A 542 5.15 11.96 20.24
CA PRO A 542 4.19 12.22 19.15
C PRO A 542 4.90 12.40 17.82
N LYS A 543 4.19 12.20 16.72
CA LYS A 543 4.74 12.27 15.38
C LYS A 543 3.80 12.94 14.39
N ILE A 544 4.38 13.50 13.35
CA ILE A 544 3.69 13.91 12.13
C ILE A 544 3.98 12.86 11.08
N ASP A 545 2.94 12.14 10.65
CA ASP A 545 3.02 11.18 9.55
C ASP A 545 2.66 11.87 8.24
N ILE A 546 3.45 11.62 7.21
CA ILE A 546 3.30 12.21 5.89
C ILE A 546 2.98 11.10 4.88
N GLN A 547 1.81 11.23 4.26
CA GLN A 547 1.36 10.34 3.19
C GLN A 547 1.41 11.08 1.86
N ILE A 548 2.17 10.58 0.89
CA ILE A 548 2.20 11.11 -0.46
C ILE A 548 1.16 10.42 -1.34
N LYS A 549 0.57 11.18 -2.24
CA LYS A 549 -0.34 10.68 -3.26
C LYS A 549 0.39 10.59 -4.61
N ASP A 550 0.39 9.41 -5.20
CA ASP A 550 0.99 9.19 -6.51
C ASP A 550 0.07 9.63 -7.68
N ALA A 551 0.58 9.54 -8.91
CA ALA A 551 -0.13 9.98 -10.12
C ALA A 551 -1.44 9.22 -10.41
N ILE A 552 -1.63 8.02 -9.83
CA ILE A 552 -2.85 7.23 -9.95
C ILE A 552 -3.71 7.26 -8.70
N GLY A 553 -3.39 8.16 -7.76
CA GLY A 553 -4.23 8.43 -6.58
C GLY A 553 -4.00 7.53 -5.37
N ARG A 554 -2.99 6.66 -5.37
CA ARG A 554 -2.65 5.83 -4.20
C ARG A 554 -1.87 6.64 -3.17
N TYR A 555 -2.12 6.36 -1.89
CA TYR A 555 -1.39 6.97 -0.79
C TYR A 555 -0.25 6.06 -0.29
N HIS A 556 0.90 6.65 -0.03
CA HIS A 556 2.09 5.98 0.48
C HIS A 556 2.64 6.74 1.67
N GLN A 557 2.76 6.10 2.82
CA GLN A 557 3.46 6.67 3.96
C GLN A 557 4.97 6.61 3.70
N CYS A 558 5.63 7.76 3.61
CA CYS A 558 7.04 7.85 3.26
C CYS A 558 7.88 8.52 4.33
N ALA A 559 7.47 9.70 4.78
CA ALA A 559 8.21 10.50 5.73
C ALA A 559 7.50 10.52 7.09
N THR A 560 8.30 10.75 8.13
CA THR A 560 7.82 10.96 9.49
C THR A 560 8.69 12.01 10.15
N ILE A 561 8.10 12.91 10.91
CA ILE A 561 8.78 13.84 11.80
C ILE A 561 8.34 13.47 13.21
N GLN A 562 9.28 13.11 14.07
CA GLN A 562 8.98 12.50 15.35
C GLN A 562 9.80 13.15 16.47
N LEU A 563 9.12 13.57 17.55
CA LEU A 563 9.76 14.06 18.75
C LEU A 563 10.16 12.88 19.64
N ASP A 564 11.29 13.00 20.30
CA ASP A 564 11.80 12.00 21.23
C ASP A 564 12.43 12.66 22.44
N PHE A 565 11.83 12.41 23.60
CA PHE A 565 12.31 12.83 24.90
C PHE A 565 13.00 11.70 25.67
N GLN A 566 12.93 10.45 25.18
CA GLN A 566 13.36 9.26 25.90
C GLN A 566 14.82 8.88 25.64
N LEU A 567 15.27 8.91 24.38
CA LEU A 567 16.68 8.65 24.06
C LEU A 567 17.63 9.60 24.78
N PRO A 568 17.36 10.92 24.85
CA PRO A 568 18.19 11.83 25.66
C PRO A 568 18.29 11.43 27.13
N ILE A 569 17.22 10.91 27.71
CA ILE A 569 17.21 10.41 29.09
C ILE A 569 18.04 9.13 29.20
N ARG A 570 17.80 8.17 28.31
CA ARG A 570 18.48 6.87 28.32
C ARG A 570 19.98 6.94 28.13
N PHE A 571 20.44 7.84 27.28
CA PHE A 571 21.85 8.12 27.03
C PHE A 571 22.41 9.20 27.97
N ASN A 572 21.60 9.75 28.88
CA ASN A 572 21.97 10.83 29.78
C ASN A 572 22.60 12.04 29.07
N LEU A 573 22.06 12.40 27.92
CA LEU A 573 22.56 13.53 27.11
C LEU A 573 22.29 14.86 27.82
N THR A 574 23.28 15.74 27.82
CA THR A 574 23.16 17.08 28.43
C THR A 574 23.91 18.13 27.63
N PHE A 575 23.48 19.39 27.74
CA PHE A 575 24.19 20.55 27.26
C PHE A 575 24.22 21.65 28.33
N VAL A 576 25.23 22.51 28.31
CA VAL A 576 25.34 23.65 29.23
C VAL A 576 24.42 24.77 28.73
N SER A 577 23.51 25.25 29.60
CA SER A 577 22.54 26.29 29.27
C SER A 577 23.12 27.69 29.32
N HIS A 578 22.36 28.69 28.81
CA HIS A 578 22.78 30.10 28.75
C HIS A 578 22.85 30.79 30.12
N ASP A 579 21.89 30.43 31.02
CA ASP A 579 21.60 31.21 32.22
C ASP A 579 22.35 30.77 33.49
N SER A 580 22.93 29.60 33.44
CA SER A 580 23.68 29.00 34.55
C SER A 580 24.55 27.85 34.02
N ASP A 581 25.59 27.47 34.79
CA ASP A 581 26.33 26.25 34.49
C ASP A 581 25.50 24.97 34.59
N ASP A 582 24.17 25.11 34.67
CA ASP A 582 23.24 23.99 34.77
C ASP A 582 23.15 23.22 33.45
N LYS A 583 23.24 21.92 33.60
CA LYS A 583 23.10 20.96 32.49
C LYS A 583 21.63 20.73 32.20
N LYS A 584 21.20 21.12 31.01
CA LYS A 584 19.87 20.83 30.49
C LYS A 584 19.90 19.64 29.53
N ARG A 585 18.74 18.97 29.36
CA ARG A 585 18.57 17.83 28.48
C ARG A 585 18.06 18.30 27.12
N PRO A 586 18.66 17.86 26.01
CA PRO A 586 18.14 18.17 24.68
C PRO A 586 16.91 17.32 24.37
N VAL A 587 16.16 17.75 23.35
CA VAL A 587 15.13 16.96 22.68
C VAL A 587 15.67 16.52 21.33
N ILE A 588 15.27 15.34 20.86
CA ILE A 588 15.63 14.84 19.54
C ILE A 588 14.42 14.94 18.61
N VAL A 589 14.61 15.49 17.41
CA VAL A 589 13.68 15.40 16.31
C VAL A 589 14.21 14.38 15.31
N HIS A 590 13.57 13.24 15.22
CA HIS A 590 13.85 12.23 14.20
C HIS A 590 13.11 12.60 12.92
N ARG A 591 13.78 12.58 11.81
CA ARG A 591 13.16 12.90 10.54
C ARG A 591 13.87 12.31 9.33
N ALA A 592 13.08 11.92 8.35
CA ALA A 592 13.50 11.55 7.01
C ALA A 592 12.53 12.16 5.99
N ILE A 593 13.01 12.59 4.84
CA ILE A 593 12.20 13.18 3.77
C ILE A 593 11.86 12.14 2.70
N LEU A 594 12.85 11.41 2.19
CA LEU A 594 12.64 10.29 1.28
C LEU A 594 12.16 9.05 2.02
N GLY A 595 12.58 8.91 3.27
CA GLY A 595 12.47 7.67 4.01
C GLY A 595 13.45 6.63 3.45
N SER A 596 13.00 5.38 3.23
CA SER A 596 13.80 4.40 2.50
C SER A 596 13.98 4.83 1.05
N VAL A 597 15.23 4.95 0.59
CA VAL A 597 15.56 5.32 -0.80
C VAL A 597 15.00 4.28 -1.76
N GLU A 598 15.08 3.00 -1.42
CA GLU A 598 14.53 1.90 -2.20
C GLU A 598 13.01 2.04 -2.35
N ARG A 599 12.31 2.32 -1.28
CA ARG A 599 10.86 2.55 -1.31
C ARG A 599 10.49 3.80 -2.12
N MET A 600 11.26 4.87 -2.01
CA MET A 600 11.08 6.08 -2.81
C MET A 600 11.30 5.80 -4.30
N ILE A 601 12.31 5.00 -4.67
CA ILE A 601 12.52 4.57 -6.07
C ILE A 601 11.31 3.78 -6.58
N ALA A 602 10.74 2.87 -5.78
CA ALA A 602 9.52 2.16 -6.16
C ALA A 602 8.38 3.13 -6.46
N ILE A 603 8.14 4.07 -5.54
CA ILE A 603 7.05 5.06 -5.68
C ILE A 603 7.27 5.95 -6.90
N LEU A 604 8.49 6.44 -7.13
CA LEU A 604 8.82 7.25 -8.30
C LEU A 604 8.70 6.46 -9.61
N THR A 605 9.13 5.19 -9.62
CA THR A 605 8.97 4.29 -10.78
C THR A 605 7.50 4.14 -11.15
N GLU A 606 6.64 3.90 -10.17
CA GLU A 606 5.20 3.74 -10.36
C GLU A 606 4.51 5.07 -10.68
N ASN A 607 4.91 6.17 -10.04
CA ASN A 607 4.39 7.51 -10.29
C ASN A 607 4.66 7.97 -11.73
N TYR A 608 5.88 7.81 -12.19
CA TYR A 608 6.25 8.17 -13.57
C TYR A 608 5.88 7.11 -14.60
N GLY A 609 5.49 5.89 -14.18
CA GLY A 609 5.22 4.79 -15.10
C GLY A 609 6.43 4.45 -15.99
N GLY A 610 7.64 4.62 -15.46
CA GLY A 610 8.91 4.44 -16.19
C GLY A 610 9.31 5.59 -17.12
N LYS A 611 8.51 6.65 -17.20
CA LYS A 611 8.83 7.87 -17.96
C LYS A 611 9.57 8.87 -17.07
N TRP A 612 10.81 8.57 -16.77
CA TRP A 612 11.63 9.37 -15.87
C TRP A 612 11.77 10.83 -16.32
N PRO A 613 11.71 11.82 -15.41
CA PRO A 613 12.09 13.19 -15.72
C PRO A 613 13.58 13.25 -16.07
N PHE A 614 13.95 14.16 -16.95
CA PHE A 614 15.28 14.20 -17.56
C PHE A 614 16.44 14.11 -16.56
N TRP A 615 16.37 14.83 -15.47
CA TRP A 615 17.44 14.85 -14.45
C TRP A 615 17.64 13.51 -13.71
N LEU A 616 16.59 12.70 -13.59
CA LEU A 616 16.60 11.35 -12.97
C LEU A 616 16.76 10.23 -14.00
N SER A 617 16.54 10.51 -15.27
CA SER A 617 16.49 9.49 -16.30
C SER A 617 17.83 8.79 -16.49
N PRO A 618 17.88 7.45 -16.47
CA PRO A 618 19.08 6.70 -16.83
C PRO A 618 19.25 6.57 -18.35
N ARG A 619 18.29 7.07 -19.14
CA ARG A 619 18.28 7.08 -20.60
C ARG A 619 17.98 8.51 -21.07
N GLN A 620 18.99 9.40 -20.97
CA GLN A 620 18.80 10.82 -21.23
C GLN A 620 18.85 11.14 -22.72
N VAL A 621 19.84 10.60 -23.42
CA VAL A 621 20.10 10.92 -24.83
C VAL A 621 20.39 9.65 -25.64
N MET A 622 19.75 9.52 -26.79
CA MET A 622 20.08 8.50 -27.81
C MET A 622 20.55 9.20 -29.09
N VAL A 623 21.74 8.82 -29.58
CA VAL A 623 22.27 9.29 -30.85
C VAL A 623 21.93 8.28 -31.94
N VAL A 624 21.28 8.74 -33.02
CA VAL A 624 20.80 7.89 -34.11
C VAL A 624 21.36 8.38 -35.44
N PRO A 625 22.34 7.70 -36.03
CA PRO A 625 22.81 8.02 -37.39
C PRO A 625 21.80 7.55 -38.43
N VAL A 626 21.65 8.34 -39.48
CA VAL A 626 20.75 8.03 -40.61
C VAL A 626 21.26 6.85 -41.42
N GLY A 627 22.57 6.71 -41.50
CA GLY A 627 23.22 5.61 -42.24
C GLY A 627 24.67 5.40 -41.80
N PRO A 628 25.33 4.33 -42.27
CA PRO A 628 26.68 3.94 -41.86
C PRO A 628 27.75 5.02 -42.07
N THR A 629 27.58 5.88 -43.07
CA THR A 629 28.52 6.98 -43.33
C THR A 629 28.57 8.03 -42.22
N CYS A 630 27.56 8.04 -41.34
CA CYS A 630 27.46 8.94 -40.20
C CYS A 630 27.87 8.28 -38.87
N ASP A 631 28.22 7.01 -38.87
CA ASP A 631 28.49 6.26 -37.62
C ASP A 631 29.68 6.83 -36.85
N GLU A 632 30.76 7.21 -37.51
CA GLU A 632 31.93 7.81 -36.86
C GLU A 632 31.59 9.16 -36.20
N TYR A 633 30.83 9.99 -36.90
CA TYR A 633 30.36 11.26 -36.34
C TYR A 633 29.38 11.04 -35.17
N ALA A 634 28.50 10.05 -35.27
CA ALA A 634 27.57 9.69 -34.20
C ALA A 634 28.33 9.25 -32.92
N GLN A 635 29.40 8.51 -33.05
CA GLN A 635 30.26 8.12 -31.92
C GLN A 635 30.97 9.31 -31.31
N LYS A 636 31.45 10.28 -32.11
CA LYS A 636 32.03 11.52 -31.62
C LYS A 636 31.00 12.36 -30.85
N VAL A 637 29.80 12.48 -31.37
CA VAL A 637 28.70 13.18 -30.67
C VAL A 637 28.38 12.50 -29.35
N ARG A 638 28.20 11.16 -29.38
CA ARG A 638 28.00 10.38 -28.16
C ARG A 638 29.10 10.64 -27.12
N GLN A 639 30.37 10.66 -27.53
CA GLN A 639 31.48 10.91 -26.63
C GLN A 639 31.43 12.31 -26.03
N GLN A 640 31.12 13.34 -26.80
CA GLN A 640 30.97 14.71 -26.30
C GLN A 640 29.85 14.84 -25.24
N PHE A 641 28.70 14.19 -25.45
CA PHE A 641 27.63 14.17 -24.45
C PHE A 641 28.01 13.35 -23.22
N HIS A 642 28.73 12.24 -23.40
CA HIS A 642 29.26 11.47 -22.28
C HIS A 642 30.23 12.29 -21.42
N ASP A 643 31.14 13.02 -22.04
CA ASP A 643 32.11 13.88 -21.34
C ASP A 643 31.44 15.05 -20.62
N ALA A 644 30.28 15.50 -21.15
CA ALA A 644 29.39 16.46 -20.50
C ALA A 644 28.54 15.84 -19.38
N LYS A 645 28.79 14.58 -19.01
CA LYS A 645 28.13 13.82 -17.91
C LYS A 645 26.64 13.54 -18.15
N PHE A 646 26.26 13.30 -19.39
CA PHE A 646 24.95 12.76 -19.72
C PHE A 646 24.99 11.24 -19.82
N MET A 647 23.84 10.61 -19.52
CA MET A 647 23.59 9.20 -19.84
C MET A 647 23.20 9.11 -21.31
N VAL A 648 24.17 8.74 -22.14
CA VAL A 648 24.03 8.77 -23.61
C VAL A 648 24.42 7.43 -24.22
N ASP A 649 23.57 6.97 -25.16
CA ASP A 649 23.80 5.78 -25.96
C ASP A 649 23.78 6.15 -27.46
N VAL A 650 24.26 5.25 -28.31
CA VAL A 650 24.24 5.39 -29.77
C VAL A 650 23.73 4.10 -30.40
N ASP A 651 22.82 4.21 -31.37
CA ASP A 651 22.26 3.06 -32.09
C ASP A 651 22.93 2.94 -33.47
N LEU A 652 23.93 2.06 -33.55
CA LEU A 652 24.67 1.77 -34.77
C LEU A 652 24.18 0.51 -35.50
N ASP A 653 23.04 -0.05 -35.12
CA ASP A 653 22.53 -1.29 -35.73
C ASP A 653 22.24 -1.10 -37.25
N PRO A 654 23.01 -1.74 -38.14
CA PRO A 654 22.82 -1.61 -39.58
C PRO A 654 21.54 -2.31 -40.07
N GLY A 655 20.98 -3.23 -39.28
CA GLY A 655 19.75 -3.97 -39.64
C GLY A 655 18.45 -3.20 -39.37
N CYS A 656 18.52 -2.01 -38.79
CA CYS A 656 17.37 -1.20 -38.48
C CYS A 656 17.28 0.05 -39.32
N THR A 657 16.09 0.34 -39.85
CA THR A 657 15.80 1.61 -40.52
C THR A 657 15.79 2.77 -39.56
N LEU A 658 16.04 4.00 -40.01
CA LEU A 658 16.01 5.20 -39.19
C LEU A 658 14.73 5.32 -38.36
N ASN A 659 13.58 5.15 -38.99
CA ASN A 659 12.30 5.23 -38.27
C ASN A 659 12.16 4.17 -37.18
N LYS A 660 12.69 2.97 -37.39
CA LYS A 660 12.69 1.91 -36.41
C LYS A 660 13.61 2.24 -35.22
N LYS A 661 14.82 2.77 -35.49
CA LYS A 661 15.75 3.24 -34.45
C LYS A 661 15.12 4.34 -33.59
N ILE A 662 14.51 5.36 -34.21
CA ILE A 662 13.81 6.42 -33.49
C ILE A 662 12.67 5.84 -32.64
N ARG A 663 11.87 4.94 -33.21
CA ARG A 663 10.76 4.31 -32.48
C ARG A 663 11.24 3.47 -31.31
N ASN A 664 12.32 2.73 -31.49
CA ASN A 664 12.94 1.93 -30.42
C ASN A 664 13.43 2.85 -29.28
N ALA A 665 14.09 3.96 -29.59
CA ALA A 665 14.53 4.93 -28.60
C ALA A 665 13.36 5.58 -27.82
N GLN A 666 12.27 5.90 -28.51
CA GLN A 666 11.03 6.40 -27.89
C GLN A 666 10.42 5.38 -26.93
N LEU A 667 10.29 4.12 -27.38
CA LEU A 667 9.76 3.03 -26.54
C LEU A 667 10.66 2.72 -25.33
N ALA A 668 11.97 2.84 -25.50
CA ALA A 668 12.95 2.71 -24.43
C ALA A 668 12.98 3.92 -23.48
N GLN A 669 12.19 4.95 -23.74
CA GLN A 669 12.02 6.15 -22.92
C GLN A 669 13.25 7.06 -22.85
N TYR A 670 14.04 7.16 -23.93
CA TYR A 670 15.06 8.22 -24.04
C TYR A 670 14.40 9.58 -24.11
N ASN A 671 14.80 10.51 -23.24
CA ASN A 671 14.21 11.86 -23.20
C ASN A 671 14.44 12.60 -24.50
N PHE A 672 15.69 12.59 -25.00
CA PHE A 672 16.09 13.24 -26.23
C PHE A 672 16.71 12.24 -27.20
N ILE A 673 16.39 12.40 -28.46
CA ILE A 673 16.88 11.59 -29.57
C ILE A 673 17.53 12.51 -30.58
N LEU A 674 18.86 12.35 -30.77
CA LEU A 674 19.64 13.16 -31.68
C LEU A 674 19.84 12.41 -32.98
N VAL A 675 19.15 12.86 -34.02
CA VAL A 675 19.26 12.28 -35.37
C VAL A 675 20.38 12.99 -36.13
N ILE A 676 21.23 12.22 -36.76
CA ILE A 676 22.43 12.69 -37.45
C ILE A 676 22.47 12.12 -38.86
N GLY A 677 22.35 13.01 -39.83
CA GLY A 677 22.54 12.74 -41.27
C GLY A 677 23.79 13.41 -41.82
N GLU A 678 23.98 13.32 -43.11
CA GLU A 678 25.09 13.97 -43.84
C GLU A 678 25.12 15.49 -43.65
N LYS A 679 23.95 16.11 -43.55
CA LYS A 679 23.81 17.55 -43.30
C LYS A 679 24.36 17.92 -41.92
N GLU A 680 23.91 17.24 -40.90
CA GLU A 680 24.36 17.48 -39.51
C GLU A 680 25.85 17.17 -39.35
N LYS A 681 26.35 16.12 -40.00
CA LYS A 681 27.78 15.78 -40.07
C LYS A 681 28.61 16.90 -40.70
N ALA A 682 28.14 17.50 -41.80
CA ALA A 682 28.83 18.57 -42.48
C ALA A 682 28.83 19.88 -41.67
N SER A 683 27.75 20.18 -40.97
CA SER A 683 27.56 21.44 -40.21
C SER A 683 27.96 21.33 -38.75
N GLY A 684 28.32 20.13 -38.25
CA GLY A 684 28.67 19.95 -36.85
C GLY A 684 27.47 20.11 -35.90
N THR A 685 26.30 19.72 -36.32
CA THR A 685 25.02 19.90 -35.63
C THR A 685 24.34 18.57 -35.33
N VAL A 686 23.21 18.62 -34.65
CA VAL A 686 22.31 17.50 -34.37
C VAL A 686 20.87 17.91 -34.57
N ASN A 687 20.02 16.99 -35.01
CA ASN A 687 18.57 17.22 -35.14
C ASN A 687 17.87 16.59 -33.94
N ILE A 688 17.20 17.40 -33.13
CA ILE A 688 16.72 17.03 -31.81
C ILE A 688 15.27 16.64 -31.87
N ARG A 689 14.95 15.47 -31.31
CA ARG A 689 13.60 14.96 -31.09
C ARG A 689 13.42 14.51 -29.66
N THR A 690 12.17 14.40 -29.23
CA THR A 690 11.80 13.90 -27.90
C THR A 690 11.13 12.54 -27.98
N ARG A 691 11.01 11.85 -26.84
CA ARG A 691 10.27 10.59 -26.73
C ARG A 691 8.79 10.73 -27.10
N ASP A 692 8.20 11.92 -26.98
CA ASP A 692 6.81 12.23 -27.37
C ASP A 692 6.68 12.67 -28.83
N ASN A 693 7.72 12.41 -29.63
CA ASN A 693 7.78 12.68 -31.07
C ASN A 693 7.74 14.18 -31.45
N LYS A 694 8.06 15.08 -30.54
CA LYS A 694 8.23 16.50 -30.82
C LYS A 694 9.61 16.73 -31.48
N VAL A 695 9.62 17.53 -32.55
CA VAL A 695 10.85 17.87 -33.29
C VAL A 695 11.24 19.31 -32.98
N HIS A 696 12.43 19.50 -32.41
CA HIS A 696 12.99 20.82 -32.08
C HIS A 696 13.93 21.37 -33.14
N GLY A 697 14.23 20.55 -34.15
CA GLY A 697 15.06 20.95 -35.30
C GLY A 697 16.55 20.83 -35.03
N GLU A 698 17.33 21.49 -35.90
CA GLU A 698 18.80 21.45 -35.89
C GLU A 698 19.39 22.46 -34.94
N ARG A 699 20.37 22.01 -34.13
CA ARG A 699 21.12 22.81 -33.18
C ARG A 699 22.59 22.40 -33.18
N THR A 700 23.47 23.30 -32.81
CA THR A 700 24.87 22.95 -32.59
C THR A 700 25.02 22.04 -31.37
N ILE A 701 26.09 21.24 -31.35
CA ILE A 701 26.35 20.34 -30.21
C ILE A 701 26.52 21.14 -28.92
N SER A 702 27.25 22.24 -28.96
CA SER A 702 27.53 23.11 -27.80
C SER A 702 26.25 23.72 -27.22
N GLU A 703 25.38 24.28 -28.05
CA GLU A 703 24.09 24.85 -27.61
C GLU A 703 23.17 23.76 -27.01
N THR A 704 23.17 22.59 -27.61
CA THR A 704 22.39 21.45 -27.11
C THR A 704 22.89 21.01 -25.74
N ILE A 705 24.19 20.84 -25.57
CA ILE A 705 24.79 20.45 -24.27
C ILE A 705 24.46 21.50 -23.22
N GLU A 706 24.68 22.80 -23.53
CA GLU A 706 24.39 23.88 -22.59
C GLU A 706 22.92 23.90 -22.13
N ARG A 707 22.01 23.80 -23.11
CA ARG A 707 20.57 23.78 -22.80
C ARG A 707 20.16 22.57 -21.97
N LEU A 708 20.64 21.39 -22.31
CA LEU A 708 20.38 20.17 -21.54
C LEU A 708 20.98 20.23 -20.12
N GLN A 709 22.15 20.83 -19.95
CA GLN A 709 22.74 21.07 -18.61
C GLN A 709 21.86 21.99 -17.78
N GLN A 710 21.32 23.08 -18.34
CA GLN A 710 20.38 23.97 -17.66
C GLN A 710 19.13 23.22 -17.21
N LEU A 711 18.51 22.42 -18.09
CA LEU A 711 17.32 21.63 -17.81
C LEU A 711 17.58 20.56 -16.72
N LYS A 712 18.76 19.95 -16.75
CA LYS A 712 19.19 18.99 -15.72
C LYS A 712 19.38 19.64 -14.35
N GLN A 713 20.03 20.82 -14.31
CA GLN A 713 20.28 21.57 -13.09
C GLN A 713 19.00 22.15 -12.47
N SER A 714 18.08 22.62 -13.29
CA SER A 714 16.77 23.14 -12.83
C SER A 714 15.83 22.03 -12.34
N ARG A 715 16.17 20.77 -12.57
CA ARG A 715 15.33 19.60 -12.24
C ARG A 715 13.91 19.71 -12.84
N SER A 716 13.83 20.25 -14.08
CA SER A 716 12.57 20.40 -14.77
C SER A 716 11.82 19.06 -14.86
N LYS A 717 10.51 19.10 -14.63
CA LYS A 717 9.59 17.96 -14.80
C LYS A 717 9.22 17.75 -16.27
N GLN A 718 9.33 18.80 -17.09
CA GLN A 718 8.88 18.85 -18.47
C GLN A 718 10.03 19.33 -19.39
N ALA A 719 11.23 18.79 -19.18
CA ALA A 719 12.42 19.18 -19.92
C ALA A 719 12.24 19.06 -21.44
N GLU A 720 11.48 18.07 -21.90
CA GLU A 720 11.19 17.84 -23.31
C GLU A 720 10.28 18.92 -23.93
N GLU A 721 9.48 19.59 -23.10
CA GLU A 721 8.61 20.70 -23.54
C GLU A 721 9.35 22.05 -23.45
N GLU A 722 10.22 22.20 -22.46
CA GLU A 722 10.96 23.42 -22.17
C GLU A 722 12.23 23.58 -23.02
N PHE A 723 12.69 22.50 -23.72
CA PHE A 723 13.83 22.57 -24.62
C PHE A 723 13.55 23.52 -25.80
#